data_e4e785a8f9bd00da067a034fd2a5f52e
#
_entry.id   e4e785a8f9bd00da067a034fd2a5f52e
#
_cell.length_a   1.000
_cell.length_b   1.000
_cell.length_c   1.000
_cell.angle_alpha   90.00
_cell.angle_beta   90.00
_cell.angle_gamma   90.00
#
_symmetry.space_group_name_H-M   'P 1'
#
loop_
_entity.id
_entity.type
_entity.pdbx_description
1 polymer ?
#
loop_
_entity_poly.entity_id
_entity_poly.type
_entity_poly.pdbx_seq_one_letter_code
_entity_poly.pdbx_strand_id
1 'polypeptide(L)'
;MAGYTLNLNIGDNKKRSESYSKTYQKRELEEMTTVQLHDICTRERIIKGITNTLNRHELIETILRFRGEKETLFIYEREEGGYERVEDIIKRKLGSQLRDEGTIRNPAKLIVYSNLAMSPNDRYQVEIDHQKRDGVSKAVVNHLGESNVLLISEDNELCGIFNLVSDGAENPKYYLAKSDEIPVIMAEHRHYYLMFFEKKESDYLYSAYYDLERMPAAVLNYYKVPLVEIEIREAEETDAILSIDFGTSNTTAGAYLDYGYISKPNEHDMLNGCIKLDDINLVTFNDTTRDDRPWLPLLPTVVSVADCSNPEKVKYKFGYDAQKETKIKYYDETFSVFYEIKRWANSYNAMQEIIDKKGNVTTVPRYTIIKKYLEYVIKTAEQRFKCKFKILHLTSPVKLKQQYSKMFKEILSEYVIETDHMLDEGTAVVYNTIANLIEKKRYYDSEYMQALIIDCGGGTTDLSSCSFMIRNNSVAYDVNIETTYENGDTNFGGNNITYRIMQYIKIMFANYYSKHESIRLDELIRIPAADIFRYVDEYGKDKVYEQLEAAYEEAEEIIPTKFKNYENHTRDEYFMVKNNFYFLFDIADKMKKQFYMNEGIIRNRFQSNYDDENEDLKITRIDRWNLVVKEKGRLIYHHDFPDVIFNIKEVELLLQADIYEVVNKFLNRFFKDGTLNNYSIIKLTGQSCRIDIFREALKEFIPGKCIEFKQHSNDSASIIELKLACVKGAIQYVNARKIGFTDVNLNYSMPMIPYSVTAFTHENEEIQLICSLDKVVTAGYISRNKDIRQLELILKDGYGKEKFRYNYRNEVGQYRPVTYKEIESMYKGYIYQEDTDNITDREVKFFVFATADQWGFYVVPITRTGTQLYIGKEEFFAFENDIWEVDFFDGTK
;
A
#
# COMPACT_ATOMS: atom_id res chain seq x y z
N MET A 1 -0.01 -46.89 -11.35
CA MET A 1 -1.07 -45.95 -10.88
C MET A 1 -2.30 -46.81 -10.54
N ALA A 2 -2.59 -46.95 -9.27
CA ALA A 2 -3.83 -47.62 -8.84
C ALA A 2 -4.97 -46.65 -9.09
N GLY A 3 -5.88 -47.01 -10.01
CA GLY A 3 -7.06 -46.22 -10.31
C GLY A 3 -8.02 -46.21 -9.12
N TYR A 4 -8.22 -45.03 -8.55
CA TYR A 4 -9.23 -44.83 -7.52
C TYR A 4 -10.61 -44.73 -8.17
N THR A 5 -11.52 -45.58 -7.75
CA THR A 5 -12.91 -45.57 -8.24
C THR A 5 -13.72 -44.63 -7.35
N LEU A 6 -14.12 -43.50 -7.91
CA LEU A 6 -15.01 -42.54 -7.23
C LEU A 6 -16.45 -43.06 -7.21
N ASN A 7 -17.11 -43.02 -6.07
CA ASN A 7 -18.46 -43.48 -5.91
C ASN A 7 -19.47 -42.32 -6.02
N LEU A 8 -19.96 -42.08 -7.22
CA LEU A 8 -21.07 -41.17 -7.50
C LEU A 8 -22.44 -41.85 -7.34
N ASN A 9 -22.69 -42.54 -6.24
CA ASN A 9 -24.02 -43.08 -6.00
C ASN A 9 -24.97 -41.94 -5.57
N ILE A 10 -25.61 -41.36 -6.56
CA ILE A 10 -26.81 -40.52 -6.45
C ILE A 10 -27.98 -41.52 -6.51
N GLY A 11 -28.30 -42.16 -5.41
CA GLY A 11 -29.43 -43.09 -5.39
C GLY A 11 -29.79 -43.49 -3.97
N ASP A 12 -30.97 -43.14 -3.60
CA ASP A 12 -31.80 -43.67 -2.49
C ASP A 12 -31.31 -43.42 -1.04
N ASN A 13 -31.72 -42.23 -0.53
CA ASN A 13 -32.30 -42.16 0.80
C ASN A 13 -32.69 -40.73 1.22
N LYS A 14 -33.95 -40.38 1.13
CA LYS A 14 -34.50 -39.08 1.53
C LYS A 14 -34.28 -38.65 2.99
N LYS A 15 -33.76 -39.52 3.86
CA LYS A 15 -33.41 -39.18 5.26
C LYS A 15 -31.93 -38.91 5.52
N ARG A 16 -31.04 -39.05 4.50
CA ARG A 16 -29.63 -38.75 4.61
C ARG A 16 -29.23 -37.48 3.85
N SER A 17 -30.15 -36.78 3.24
CA SER A 17 -29.87 -35.63 2.35
C SER A 17 -29.40 -34.39 3.08
N GLU A 18 -29.71 -34.20 4.34
CA GLU A 18 -29.30 -33.02 5.09
C GLU A 18 -27.82 -33.03 5.50
N SER A 19 -27.22 -34.20 5.67
CA SER A 19 -25.78 -34.29 6.03
C SER A 19 -24.82 -34.23 4.82
N TYR A 20 -25.33 -34.38 3.61
CA TYR A 20 -24.54 -34.40 2.37
C TYR A 20 -24.52 -33.05 1.62
N SER A 21 -25.13 -32.01 2.18
CA SER A 21 -25.21 -30.69 1.57
C SER A 21 -24.10 -29.73 2.04
N LYS A 22 -23.23 -30.14 2.95
CA LYS A 22 -22.14 -29.26 3.39
C LYS A 22 -21.11 -29.09 2.29
N THR A 23 -20.92 -27.87 1.85
CA THR A 23 -19.81 -27.47 1.01
C THR A 23 -18.69 -26.95 1.90
N TYR A 24 -17.45 -27.08 1.45
CA TYR A 24 -16.27 -26.66 2.20
C TYR A 24 -15.53 -25.57 1.43
N GLN A 25 -15.12 -24.53 2.14
CA GLN A 25 -14.19 -23.55 1.62
C GLN A 25 -12.77 -24.10 1.71
N LYS A 26 -11.90 -23.70 0.77
CA LYS A 26 -10.49 -24.08 0.79
C LYS A 26 -9.84 -23.74 2.11
N ARG A 27 -10.11 -22.54 2.64
CA ARG A 27 -9.61 -22.06 3.92
C ARG A 27 -10.02 -22.99 5.09
N GLU A 28 -11.29 -23.42 5.14
CA GLU A 28 -11.80 -24.31 6.17
C GLU A 28 -11.04 -25.66 6.15
N LEU A 29 -10.76 -26.19 4.97
CA LEU A 29 -10.02 -27.43 4.80
C LEU A 29 -8.53 -27.29 5.13
N GLU A 30 -7.96 -26.16 4.85
CA GLU A 30 -6.57 -25.83 5.20
C GLU A 30 -6.39 -25.66 6.72
N GLU A 31 -7.43 -25.37 7.48
CA GLU A 31 -7.44 -25.32 8.94
C GLU A 31 -7.56 -26.72 9.59
N MET A 32 -7.99 -27.71 8.83
CA MET A 32 -8.23 -29.07 9.34
C MET A 32 -6.95 -29.91 9.37
N THR A 33 -6.85 -30.78 10.34
CA THR A 33 -5.79 -31.79 10.40
C THR A 33 -5.96 -32.82 9.28
N THR A 34 -4.89 -33.51 8.91
CA THR A 34 -4.96 -34.61 7.92
C THR A 34 -5.96 -35.70 8.33
N VAL A 35 -6.08 -35.96 9.64
CA VAL A 35 -7.07 -36.93 10.16
C VAL A 35 -8.50 -36.46 9.91
N GLN A 36 -8.78 -35.18 10.14
CA GLN A 36 -10.11 -34.58 9.87
C GLN A 36 -10.45 -34.60 8.37
N LEU A 37 -9.45 -34.33 7.50
CA LEU A 37 -9.62 -34.42 6.05
C LEU A 37 -9.93 -35.86 5.60
N HIS A 38 -9.23 -36.86 6.15
CA HIS A 38 -9.52 -38.26 5.93
C HIS A 38 -10.93 -38.64 6.41
N ASP A 39 -11.34 -38.10 7.56
CA ASP A 39 -12.67 -38.34 8.13
C ASP A 39 -13.78 -37.80 7.22
N ILE A 40 -13.59 -36.61 6.64
CA ILE A 40 -14.50 -36.05 5.64
C ILE A 40 -14.57 -36.97 4.41
N CYS A 41 -13.45 -37.37 3.86
CA CYS A 41 -13.40 -38.24 2.68
C CYS A 41 -14.11 -39.56 2.93
N THR A 42 -13.96 -40.12 4.14
CA THR A 42 -14.57 -41.38 4.53
C THR A 42 -16.07 -41.23 4.84
N ARG A 43 -16.43 -40.25 5.66
CA ARG A 43 -17.80 -39.95 6.08
C ARG A 43 -18.68 -39.61 4.90
N GLU A 44 -18.20 -38.79 3.99
CA GLU A 44 -18.94 -38.34 2.82
C GLU A 44 -18.74 -39.25 1.60
N ARG A 45 -18.01 -40.33 1.78
CA ARG A 45 -17.74 -41.34 0.74
C ARG A 45 -17.20 -40.75 -0.57
N ILE A 46 -16.35 -39.72 -0.45
CA ILE A 46 -15.72 -39.05 -1.58
C ILE A 46 -14.71 -39.99 -2.26
N ILE A 47 -13.98 -40.77 -1.47
CA ILE A 47 -13.00 -41.74 -1.96
C ILE A 47 -13.38 -43.12 -1.51
N LYS A 48 -13.30 -44.08 -2.43
CA LYS A 48 -13.52 -45.50 -2.18
C LYS A 48 -12.14 -46.16 -2.09
N GLY A 49 -11.74 -46.59 -0.90
CA GLY A 49 -10.46 -47.25 -0.69
C GLY A 49 -9.63 -46.67 0.44
N ILE A 50 -8.35 -46.99 0.46
CA ILE A 50 -7.43 -46.55 1.52
C ILE A 50 -7.01 -45.12 1.26
N THR A 51 -7.51 -44.17 2.03
CA THR A 51 -7.19 -42.73 1.93
C THR A 51 -5.77 -42.38 2.43
N ASN A 52 -5.14 -43.32 3.16
CA ASN A 52 -3.80 -43.09 3.79
C ASN A 52 -2.63 -42.94 2.80
N THR A 53 -2.87 -43.14 1.52
CA THR A 53 -1.86 -42.93 0.47
C THR A 53 -1.87 -41.52 -0.09
N LEU A 54 -2.90 -40.71 0.20
CA LEU A 54 -3.00 -39.32 -0.24
C LEU A 54 -2.33 -38.42 0.79
N ASN A 55 -1.52 -37.51 0.30
CA ASN A 55 -0.98 -36.46 1.14
C ASN A 55 -2.04 -35.40 1.45
N ARG A 56 -1.78 -34.50 2.39
CA ARG A 56 -2.71 -33.51 2.86
C ARG A 56 -3.24 -32.59 1.73
N HIS A 57 -2.38 -32.23 0.80
CA HIS A 57 -2.75 -31.37 -0.33
C HIS A 57 -3.69 -32.11 -1.30
N GLU A 58 -3.40 -33.36 -1.61
CA GLU A 58 -4.25 -34.21 -2.46
C GLU A 58 -5.62 -34.46 -1.82
N LEU A 59 -5.70 -34.57 -0.49
CA LEU A 59 -6.97 -34.69 0.23
C LEU A 59 -7.80 -33.40 0.10
N ILE A 60 -7.20 -32.23 0.32
CA ILE A 60 -7.86 -30.94 0.17
C ILE A 60 -8.37 -30.76 -1.27
N GLU A 61 -7.51 -30.98 -2.28
CA GLU A 61 -7.91 -30.91 -3.68
C GLU A 61 -9.06 -31.85 -4.02
N THR A 62 -9.02 -33.07 -3.46
CA THR A 62 -10.08 -34.04 -3.67
C THR A 62 -11.39 -33.61 -3.02
N ILE A 63 -11.36 -33.11 -1.78
CA ILE A 63 -12.56 -32.61 -1.10
C ILE A 63 -13.13 -31.40 -1.86
N LEU A 64 -12.27 -30.44 -2.25
CA LEU A 64 -12.70 -29.28 -3.02
C LEU A 64 -13.32 -29.65 -4.36
N ARG A 65 -12.77 -30.65 -5.04
CA ARG A 65 -13.30 -31.12 -6.32
C ARG A 65 -14.74 -31.62 -6.21
N PHE A 66 -15.12 -32.25 -5.10
CA PHE A 66 -16.43 -32.90 -4.91
C PHE A 66 -17.36 -32.13 -3.98
N ARG A 67 -16.82 -31.33 -3.06
CA ARG A 67 -17.59 -30.65 -2.01
C ARG A 67 -17.10 -29.22 -1.79
N GLY A 68 -16.22 -28.69 -2.63
CA GLY A 68 -15.77 -27.30 -2.52
C GLY A 68 -16.88 -26.32 -2.88
N GLU A 69 -16.94 -25.21 -2.15
CA GLU A 69 -17.62 -24.03 -2.66
C GLU A 69 -16.84 -23.61 -3.91
N LYS A 70 -17.47 -23.71 -5.05
CA LYS A 70 -16.89 -23.22 -6.29
C LYS A 70 -16.90 -21.70 -6.23
N GLU A 71 -15.75 -21.09 -6.46
CA GLU A 71 -15.68 -19.64 -6.70
C GLU A 71 -16.71 -19.28 -7.77
N THR A 72 -17.35 -18.13 -7.60
CA THR A 72 -18.33 -17.69 -8.60
C THR A 72 -17.58 -17.25 -9.84
N LEU A 73 -17.96 -17.83 -10.96
CA LEU A 73 -17.37 -17.54 -12.27
C LEU A 73 -18.09 -16.34 -12.89
N PHE A 74 -17.52 -15.18 -12.74
CA PHE A 74 -18.07 -13.94 -13.29
C PHE A 74 -17.48 -13.61 -14.67
N ILE A 75 -18.31 -13.10 -15.56
CA ILE A 75 -17.91 -12.59 -16.86
C ILE A 75 -17.43 -11.16 -16.68
N TYR A 76 -16.11 -10.95 -16.76
CA TYR A 76 -15.48 -9.64 -16.55
C TYR A 76 -14.70 -9.17 -17.77
N GLU A 77 -14.12 -10.09 -18.52
CA GLU A 77 -13.26 -9.78 -19.67
C GLU A 77 -14.05 -9.93 -20.97
N ARG A 78 -13.77 -9.07 -21.94
CA ARG A 78 -14.39 -9.15 -23.26
C ARG A 78 -13.77 -10.31 -24.04
N GLU A 79 -14.65 -11.20 -24.55
CA GLU A 79 -14.29 -12.29 -25.44
C GLU A 79 -14.97 -12.13 -26.80
N GLU A 80 -14.24 -12.32 -27.89
CA GLU A 80 -14.78 -12.23 -29.25
C GLU A 80 -15.82 -13.34 -29.47
N GLY A 81 -16.99 -12.97 -29.98
CA GLY A 81 -18.11 -13.91 -30.18
C GLY A 81 -18.80 -14.34 -28.87
N GLY A 82 -18.39 -13.82 -27.70
CA GLY A 82 -18.94 -14.19 -26.40
C GLY A 82 -20.43 -13.82 -26.25
N TYR A 83 -20.81 -12.64 -26.70
CA TYR A 83 -22.20 -12.20 -26.71
C TYR A 83 -23.09 -13.10 -27.59
N GLU A 84 -22.67 -13.37 -28.81
CA GLU A 84 -23.37 -14.17 -29.80
C GLU A 84 -23.60 -15.60 -29.30
N ARG A 85 -22.58 -16.19 -28.64
CA ARG A 85 -22.69 -17.54 -28.06
C ARG A 85 -23.73 -17.61 -26.94
N VAL A 86 -23.73 -16.63 -26.03
CA VAL A 86 -24.69 -16.56 -24.92
C VAL A 86 -26.10 -16.25 -25.48
N GLU A 87 -26.21 -15.29 -26.40
CA GLU A 87 -27.49 -14.94 -27.03
C GLU A 87 -28.14 -16.14 -27.76
N ASP A 88 -27.36 -16.90 -28.51
CA ASP A 88 -27.81 -18.08 -29.20
C ASP A 88 -28.33 -19.14 -28.19
N ILE A 89 -27.67 -19.33 -27.08
CA ILE A 89 -28.15 -20.22 -26.01
C ILE A 89 -29.48 -19.72 -25.43
N ILE A 90 -29.60 -18.43 -25.15
CA ILE A 90 -30.82 -17.84 -24.60
C ILE A 90 -31.97 -17.99 -25.60
N LYS A 91 -31.77 -17.64 -26.85
CA LYS A 91 -32.79 -17.76 -27.90
C LYS A 91 -33.31 -19.22 -28.03
N ARG A 92 -32.42 -20.20 -28.01
CA ARG A 92 -32.80 -21.64 -28.03
C ARG A 92 -33.53 -22.10 -26.78
N LYS A 93 -33.27 -21.49 -25.63
CA LYS A 93 -33.77 -21.95 -24.32
C LYS A 93 -34.93 -21.11 -23.77
N LEU A 94 -35.35 -20.07 -24.47
CA LEU A 94 -36.43 -19.18 -24.02
C LEU A 94 -37.79 -19.86 -23.84
N GLY A 95 -38.05 -21.01 -24.47
CA GLY A 95 -39.17 -21.83 -24.18
C GLY A 95 -39.04 -22.73 -22.92
N SER A 96 -37.88 -22.72 -22.25
CA SER A 96 -37.67 -23.48 -21.03
C SER A 96 -38.35 -22.75 -19.87
N GLN A 97 -38.76 -23.56 -18.90
CA GLN A 97 -39.62 -23.17 -17.81
C GLN A 97 -39.04 -21.99 -17.01
N LEU A 98 -39.74 -20.86 -16.99
CA LEU A 98 -39.57 -19.78 -16.07
C LEU A 98 -40.02 -20.25 -14.68
N ARG A 99 -39.16 -20.24 -13.69
CA ARG A 99 -39.54 -20.55 -12.30
C ARG A 99 -40.00 -19.30 -11.61
N ASP A 100 -41.25 -19.19 -11.33
CA ASP A 100 -41.87 -18.11 -10.55
C ASP A 100 -41.89 -18.50 -9.04
N GLU A 101 -40.69 -18.74 -8.51
CA GLU A 101 -40.52 -19.20 -7.11
C GLU A 101 -40.15 -18.08 -6.14
N GLY A 102 -39.97 -16.87 -6.61
CA GLY A 102 -39.63 -15.69 -5.79
C GLY A 102 -39.81 -14.39 -6.54
N THR A 103 -40.04 -13.29 -5.81
CA THR A 103 -40.14 -11.97 -6.39
C THR A 103 -38.83 -11.24 -6.14
N ILE A 104 -38.16 -10.82 -7.20
CA ILE A 104 -36.99 -9.93 -7.13
C ILE A 104 -37.50 -8.51 -7.36
N ARG A 105 -37.28 -7.62 -6.39
CA ARG A 105 -37.64 -6.22 -6.55
C ARG A 105 -36.62 -5.54 -7.45
N ASN A 106 -37.08 -5.04 -8.57
CA ASN A 106 -36.23 -4.28 -9.48
C ASN A 106 -36.07 -2.82 -9.01
N PRO A 107 -34.95 -2.16 -9.33
CA PRO A 107 -34.78 -0.74 -9.08
C PRO A 107 -35.82 0.06 -9.90
N ALA A 108 -36.28 1.19 -9.35
CA ALA A 108 -37.23 2.05 -10.05
C ALA A 108 -36.63 2.61 -11.36
N LYS A 109 -35.34 2.85 -11.38
CA LYS A 109 -34.54 3.27 -12.53
C LYS A 109 -33.15 2.66 -12.42
N LEU A 110 -32.65 2.10 -13.52
CA LEU A 110 -31.28 1.61 -13.64
C LEU A 110 -30.49 2.55 -14.54
N ILE A 111 -29.45 3.20 -14.00
CA ILE A 111 -28.50 4.01 -14.77
C ILE A 111 -27.22 3.18 -14.91
N VAL A 112 -26.80 2.93 -16.14
CA VAL A 112 -25.62 2.14 -16.46
C VAL A 112 -24.62 3.03 -17.17
N TYR A 113 -23.38 3.01 -16.73
CA TYR A 113 -22.29 3.68 -17.44
C TYR A 113 -21.59 2.69 -18.37
N SER A 114 -21.56 3.00 -19.66
CA SER A 114 -20.97 2.12 -20.68
C SER A 114 -19.46 1.99 -20.54
N ASN A 115 -18.80 3.00 -19.95
CA ASN A 115 -17.36 3.12 -19.79
C ASN A 115 -16.87 3.01 -18.32
N LEU A 116 -17.77 2.64 -17.39
CA LEU A 116 -17.44 2.40 -15.98
C LEU A 116 -18.06 1.10 -15.50
N ALA A 117 -17.38 0.42 -14.56
CA ALA A 117 -17.99 -0.66 -13.82
C ALA A 117 -18.96 -0.12 -12.76
N MET A 118 -20.05 -0.85 -12.49
CA MET A 118 -20.91 -0.56 -11.34
C MET A 118 -20.22 -1.04 -10.07
N SER A 119 -20.22 -0.19 -9.05
CA SER A 119 -19.77 -0.57 -7.71
C SER A 119 -20.88 -1.32 -6.96
N PRO A 120 -20.54 -2.33 -6.14
CA PRO A 120 -21.52 -2.96 -5.25
C PRO A 120 -22.18 -2.01 -4.26
N ASN A 121 -21.60 -0.85 -3.99
CA ASN A 121 -22.16 0.21 -3.15
C ASN A 121 -23.05 1.21 -3.92
N ASP A 122 -23.29 0.97 -5.17
CA ASP A 122 -24.24 1.79 -5.92
C ASP A 122 -25.67 1.54 -5.41
N ARG A 123 -26.55 2.49 -5.70
CA ARG A 123 -27.97 2.47 -5.29
C ARG A 123 -28.77 1.27 -5.81
N TYR A 124 -28.23 0.53 -6.71
CA TYR A 124 -28.87 -0.60 -7.37
C TYR A 124 -28.79 -1.89 -6.55
N GLN A 125 -29.05 -1.78 -5.25
CA GLN A 125 -29.26 -2.93 -4.40
C GLN A 125 -30.44 -3.73 -4.91
N VAL A 126 -30.24 -5.02 -5.13
CA VAL A 126 -31.28 -5.95 -5.52
C VAL A 126 -31.82 -6.63 -4.27
N GLU A 127 -33.08 -6.32 -3.95
CA GLU A 127 -33.75 -6.99 -2.84
C GLU A 127 -34.42 -8.26 -3.36
N ILE A 128 -34.07 -9.39 -2.77
CA ILE A 128 -34.71 -10.68 -3.01
C ILE A 128 -35.77 -10.85 -1.93
N ASP A 129 -37.02 -10.65 -2.28
CA ASP A 129 -38.14 -10.77 -1.36
C ASP A 129 -38.75 -12.20 -1.41
N HIS A 130 -38.83 -12.79 -0.23
CA HIS A 130 -39.44 -14.09 -0.02
C HIS A 130 -40.93 -13.92 0.23
N GLN A 131 -41.73 -13.83 -0.79
CA GLN A 131 -43.15 -13.97 -0.58
C GLN A 131 -43.44 -15.40 -0.13
N LYS A 132 -43.89 -15.55 1.13
CA LYS A 132 -44.51 -16.77 1.62
C LYS A 132 -45.78 -16.98 0.81
N ARG A 133 -45.74 -17.76 -0.25
CA ARG A 133 -46.93 -18.51 -0.68
C ARG A 133 -47.08 -19.70 0.27
N ASP A 134 -48.29 -19.87 0.86
CA ASP A 134 -48.58 -20.96 1.77
C ASP A 134 -48.09 -22.29 1.18
N GLY A 135 -47.10 -22.90 1.83
CA GLY A 135 -46.59 -24.22 1.52
C GLY A 135 -45.26 -24.35 0.78
N VAL A 136 -44.63 -23.27 0.35
CA VAL A 136 -43.29 -23.34 -0.31
C VAL A 136 -42.22 -23.03 0.71
N SER A 137 -41.31 -23.95 0.91
CA SER A 137 -40.27 -23.90 1.92
C SER A 137 -39.22 -22.84 1.63
N LYS A 138 -38.61 -22.28 2.68
CA LYS A 138 -37.43 -21.38 2.71
C LYS A 138 -36.24 -21.83 1.85
N ALA A 139 -36.31 -23.03 1.21
CA ALA A 139 -35.20 -23.66 0.52
C ALA A 139 -34.84 -23.03 -0.82
N VAL A 140 -35.73 -22.28 -1.47
CA VAL A 140 -35.56 -21.84 -2.86
C VAL A 140 -34.65 -20.65 -2.96
N VAL A 141 -34.61 -19.80 -1.98
CA VAL A 141 -33.87 -18.55 -2.02
C VAL A 141 -32.38 -18.68 -1.71
N ASN A 142 -32.02 -19.73 -0.99
CA ASN A 142 -30.64 -20.10 -0.78
C ASN A 142 -29.93 -20.50 -2.10
N HIS A 143 -30.61 -20.57 -3.21
CA HIS A 143 -30.09 -20.95 -4.52
C HIS A 143 -29.68 -19.73 -5.39
N LEU A 144 -30.25 -18.54 -5.15
CA LEU A 144 -29.82 -17.30 -5.80
C LEU A 144 -28.68 -16.71 -4.99
N GLY A 145 -27.48 -17.14 -5.29
CA GLY A 145 -26.23 -16.58 -4.80
C GLY A 145 -25.62 -15.62 -5.82
N GLU A 146 -24.36 -15.31 -5.62
CA GLU A 146 -23.57 -14.57 -6.62
C GLU A 146 -23.62 -15.30 -7.97
N SER A 147 -23.92 -14.56 -9.05
CA SER A 147 -24.15 -15.12 -10.40
C SER A 147 -24.04 -14.06 -11.47
N ASN A 148 -23.92 -14.46 -12.75
CA ASN A 148 -24.04 -13.56 -13.87
C ASN A 148 -25.52 -13.23 -14.12
N VAL A 149 -25.82 -11.97 -14.48
CA VAL A 149 -27.17 -11.48 -14.77
C VAL A 149 -27.16 -10.89 -16.17
N LEU A 150 -28.12 -11.28 -16.99
CA LEU A 150 -28.19 -10.81 -18.35
C LEU A 150 -29.25 -9.70 -18.49
N LEU A 151 -28.90 -8.65 -19.23
CA LEU A 151 -29.84 -7.63 -19.67
C LEU A 151 -30.32 -8.01 -21.08
N ILE A 152 -31.59 -8.20 -21.22
CA ILE A 152 -32.22 -8.69 -22.46
C ILE A 152 -33.30 -7.70 -22.92
N SER A 153 -33.38 -7.45 -24.24
CA SER A 153 -34.43 -6.65 -24.85
C SER A 153 -35.74 -7.46 -24.99
N GLU A 154 -36.83 -6.79 -25.33
CA GLU A 154 -38.12 -7.44 -25.63
C GLU A 154 -38.07 -8.44 -26.77
N ASP A 155 -37.15 -8.26 -27.73
CA ASP A 155 -36.91 -9.17 -28.85
C ASP A 155 -35.85 -10.25 -28.53
N ASN A 156 -35.50 -10.39 -27.29
CA ASN A 156 -34.57 -11.40 -26.78
C ASN A 156 -33.11 -11.24 -27.26
N GLU A 157 -32.71 -10.00 -27.52
CA GLU A 157 -31.32 -9.65 -27.82
C GLU A 157 -30.56 -9.43 -26.50
N LEU A 158 -29.34 -9.93 -26.45
CA LEU A 158 -28.46 -9.72 -25.31
C LEU A 158 -27.88 -8.30 -25.36
N CYS A 159 -28.28 -7.47 -24.41
CA CYS A 159 -27.90 -6.06 -24.35
C CYS A 159 -26.77 -5.77 -23.35
N GLY A 160 -26.54 -6.65 -22.37
CA GLY A 160 -25.48 -6.47 -21.38
C GLY A 160 -25.38 -7.64 -20.43
N ILE A 161 -24.21 -7.73 -19.76
CA ILE A 161 -23.94 -8.74 -18.75
C ILE A 161 -23.53 -8.01 -17.48
N PHE A 162 -24.22 -8.30 -16.40
CA PHE A 162 -23.94 -7.83 -15.06
C PHE A 162 -23.57 -9.00 -14.16
N ASN A 163 -22.99 -8.68 -13.01
CA ASN A 163 -22.69 -9.66 -11.96
C ASN A 163 -23.51 -9.30 -10.73
N LEU A 164 -24.19 -10.28 -10.17
CA LEU A 164 -24.86 -10.18 -8.88
C LEU A 164 -23.80 -10.48 -7.81
N VAL A 165 -23.40 -9.49 -7.06
CA VAL A 165 -22.37 -9.60 -6.02
C VAL A 165 -22.95 -9.35 -4.64
N SER A 166 -22.42 -10.01 -3.62
CA SER A 166 -22.84 -9.80 -2.24
C SER A 166 -21.85 -8.93 -1.47
N ASP A 167 -22.30 -8.26 -0.41
CA ASP A 167 -21.44 -7.56 0.52
C ASP A 167 -20.67 -8.47 1.48
N GLY A 168 -20.97 -9.78 1.45
CA GLY A 168 -20.29 -10.78 2.26
C GLY A 168 -20.66 -10.81 3.74
N ALA A 169 -21.68 -10.05 4.18
CA ALA A 169 -22.19 -10.08 5.55
C ALA A 169 -22.95 -11.37 5.86
N GLU A 170 -23.19 -11.70 7.15
CA GLU A 170 -24.02 -12.84 7.56
C GLU A 170 -25.42 -12.83 6.94
N ASN A 171 -26.00 -11.64 6.75
CA ASN A 171 -27.23 -11.44 5.98
C ASN A 171 -26.88 -10.63 4.72
N PRO A 172 -26.43 -11.29 3.65
CA PRO A 172 -25.86 -10.63 2.50
C PRO A 172 -26.87 -9.76 1.77
N LYS A 173 -26.46 -8.54 1.45
CA LYS A 173 -27.15 -7.69 0.48
C LYS A 173 -26.53 -7.93 -0.88
N TYR A 174 -27.36 -7.95 -1.91
CA TYR A 174 -26.95 -8.20 -3.27
C TYR A 174 -27.01 -6.92 -4.10
N TYR A 175 -26.02 -6.75 -4.95
CA TYR A 175 -25.86 -5.58 -5.82
C TYR A 175 -25.55 -6.02 -7.23
N LEU A 176 -26.06 -5.29 -8.21
CA LEU A 176 -25.59 -5.43 -9.59
C LEU A 176 -24.25 -4.73 -9.75
N ALA A 177 -23.30 -5.41 -10.35
CA ALA A 177 -22.02 -4.87 -10.74
C ALA A 177 -21.74 -5.19 -12.22
N LYS A 178 -20.90 -4.40 -12.87
CA LYS A 178 -20.55 -4.56 -14.27
C LYS A 178 -19.05 -4.36 -14.45
N SER A 179 -18.44 -5.13 -15.34
CA SER A 179 -17.09 -4.85 -15.81
C SER A 179 -17.09 -3.66 -16.77
N ASP A 180 -16.04 -2.86 -16.75
CA ASP A 180 -15.80 -1.81 -17.73
C ASP A 180 -15.45 -2.36 -19.13
N GLU A 181 -14.99 -3.61 -19.20
CA GLU A 181 -14.68 -4.29 -20.46
C GLU A 181 -15.92 -4.85 -21.18
N ILE A 182 -17.01 -5.06 -20.45
CA ILE A 182 -18.25 -5.61 -21.01
C ILE A 182 -19.18 -4.46 -21.40
N PRO A 183 -19.40 -4.21 -22.68
CA PRO A 183 -20.27 -3.12 -23.13
C PRO A 183 -21.72 -3.42 -22.79
N VAL A 184 -22.52 -2.36 -22.63
CA VAL A 184 -23.97 -2.43 -22.66
C VAL A 184 -24.44 -1.80 -23.99
N ILE A 185 -25.19 -2.58 -24.76
CA ILE A 185 -25.65 -2.22 -26.09
C ILE A 185 -27.12 -1.88 -25.98
N MET A 186 -27.51 -0.67 -26.43
CA MET A 186 -28.92 -0.32 -26.55
C MET A 186 -29.49 -0.97 -27.81
N ALA A 187 -30.55 -1.76 -27.63
CA ALA A 187 -31.41 -2.14 -28.72
C ALA A 187 -32.39 -0.98 -29.01
N GLU A 188 -32.97 -0.93 -30.23
CA GLU A 188 -33.95 0.08 -30.61
C GLU A 188 -35.32 -0.10 -29.88
N HIS A 189 -35.39 -0.99 -28.92
CA HIS A 189 -36.60 -1.39 -28.20
C HIS A 189 -36.82 -0.57 -26.93
N ARG A 190 -38.07 -0.49 -26.51
CA ARG A 190 -38.47 0.33 -25.35
C ARG A 190 -38.49 -0.44 -24.03
N HIS A 191 -38.46 -1.77 -24.08
CA HIS A 191 -38.58 -2.58 -22.89
C HIS A 191 -37.43 -3.55 -22.72
N TYR A 192 -36.95 -3.64 -21.51
CA TYR A 192 -35.84 -4.51 -21.12
C TYR A 192 -36.25 -5.32 -19.91
N TYR A 193 -35.55 -6.43 -19.71
CA TYR A 193 -35.65 -7.21 -18.49
C TYR A 193 -34.30 -7.78 -18.11
N LEU A 194 -34.13 -8.03 -16.79
CA LEU A 194 -32.98 -8.73 -16.25
C LEU A 194 -33.34 -10.23 -16.12
N MET A 195 -32.39 -11.07 -16.47
CA MET A 195 -32.44 -12.50 -16.23
C MET A 195 -31.45 -12.86 -15.14
N PHE A 196 -31.95 -13.37 -14.04
CA PHE A 196 -31.18 -13.89 -12.93
C PHE A 196 -31.11 -15.42 -13.00
N PHE A 197 -29.95 -15.98 -12.68
CA PHE A 197 -29.69 -17.42 -12.79
C PHE A 197 -29.24 -17.96 -11.45
N GLU A 198 -29.49 -19.27 -11.21
CA GLU A 198 -28.79 -19.98 -10.17
C GLU A 198 -27.31 -20.18 -10.58
N LYS A 199 -26.46 -20.52 -9.58
CA LYS A 199 -25.03 -20.69 -9.81
C LYS A 199 -24.68 -21.64 -10.95
N LYS A 200 -25.38 -22.77 -11.03
CA LYS A 200 -25.16 -23.79 -12.07
C LYS A 200 -25.39 -23.28 -13.48
N GLU A 201 -26.44 -22.53 -13.68
CA GLU A 201 -26.79 -21.93 -14.96
C GLU A 201 -25.84 -20.78 -15.28
N SER A 202 -25.46 -19.98 -14.27
CA SER A 202 -24.47 -18.93 -14.38
C SER A 202 -23.10 -19.47 -14.80
N ASP A 203 -22.62 -20.55 -14.17
CA ASP A 203 -21.35 -21.18 -14.54
C ASP A 203 -21.41 -21.78 -15.97
N TYR A 204 -22.56 -22.27 -16.40
CA TYR A 204 -22.74 -22.71 -17.79
C TYR A 204 -22.64 -21.53 -18.78
N LEU A 205 -23.28 -20.40 -18.48
CA LEU A 205 -23.22 -19.20 -19.32
C LEU A 205 -21.78 -18.63 -19.38
N TYR A 206 -21.06 -18.65 -18.25
CA TYR A 206 -19.64 -18.29 -18.22
C TYR A 206 -18.82 -19.16 -19.18
N SER A 207 -18.97 -20.49 -19.08
CA SER A 207 -18.24 -21.42 -19.95
C SER A 207 -18.60 -21.24 -21.42
N ALA A 208 -19.85 -20.88 -21.69
CA ALA A 208 -20.30 -20.58 -23.05
C ALA A 208 -19.71 -19.29 -23.61
N TYR A 209 -19.63 -18.26 -22.76
CA TYR A 209 -19.10 -16.95 -23.15
C TYR A 209 -17.62 -17.04 -23.56
N TYR A 210 -16.81 -17.75 -22.75
CA TYR A 210 -15.39 -17.94 -23.02
C TYR A 210 -15.03 -19.17 -23.88
N ASP A 211 -16.02 -19.78 -24.53
CA ASP A 211 -15.86 -20.98 -25.36
C ASP A 211 -15.10 -22.14 -24.69
N LEU A 212 -15.32 -22.30 -23.39
CA LEU A 212 -14.71 -23.36 -22.63
C LEU A 212 -15.46 -24.68 -22.80
N GLU A 213 -14.76 -25.81 -22.61
CA GLU A 213 -15.39 -27.12 -22.61
C GLU A 213 -16.45 -27.22 -21.51
N ARG A 214 -17.70 -27.55 -21.89
CA ARG A 214 -18.86 -27.55 -21.00
C ARG A 214 -19.83 -28.69 -21.29
N MET A 215 -20.49 -29.15 -20.25
CA MET A 215 -21.61 -30.08 -20.45
C MET A 215 -22.84 -29.31 -20.95
N PRO A 216 -23.50 -29.73 -22.03
CA PRO A 216 -24.72 -29.09 -22.52
C PRO A 216 -25.83 -29.08 -21.44
N ALA A 217 -26.36 -27.91 -21.14
CA ALA A 217 -27.51 -27.83 -20.24
C ALA A 217 -28.80 -28.24 -21.00
N ALA A 218 -29.50 -29.19 -20.48
CA ALA A 218 -30.79 -29.64 -21.07
C ALA A 218 -31.85 -28.52 -20.91
N VAL A 219 -31.86 -27.86 -19.77
CA VAL A 219 -32.79 -26.78 -19.38
C VAL A 219 -31.98 -25.63 -18.79
N LEU A 220 -32.37 -24.40 -19.05
CA LEU A 220 -31.84 -23.21 -18.46
C LEU A 220 -32.94 -22.53 -17.64
N ASN A 221 -32.83 -22.63 -16.33
CA ASN A 221 -33.77 -22.00 -15.41
C ASN A 221 -33.33 -20.55 -15.13
N TYR A 222 -34.28 -19.65 -15.09
CA TYR A 222 -34.01 -18.25 -14.82
C TYR A 222 -35.21 -17.55 -14.17
N TYR A 223 -34.93 -16.41 -13.51
CA TYR A 223 -35.96 -15.50 -13.00
C TYR A 223 -35.97 -14.25 -13.86
N LYS A 224 -37.14 -13.88 -14.36
CA LYS A 224 -37.32 -12.69 -15.21
C LYS A 224 -37.80 -11.52 -14.38
N VAL A 225 -37.10 -10.40 -14.44
CA VAL A 225 -37.47 -9.14 -13.79
C VAL A 225 -37.57 -8.03 -14.81
N PRO A 226 -38.77 -7.55 -15.15
CA PRO A 226 -38.95 -6.44 -16.06
C PRO A 226 -38.34 -5.15 -15.45
N LEU A 227 -37.61 -4.37 -16.24
CA LEU A 227 -37.16 -3.05 -15.87
C LEU A 227 -38.21 -2.00 -16.22
N VAL A 228 -38.45 -1.08 -15.29
CA VAL A 228 -39.34 0.06 -15.53
C VAL A 228 -38.67 1.10 -16.40
N GLU A 229 -37.40 1.40 -16.14
CA GLU A 229 -36.61 2.35 -16.91
C GLU A 229 -35.15 1.97 -16.87
N ILE A 230 -34.47 2.08 -17.98
CA ILE A 230 -33.03 1.97 -18.09
C ILE A 230 -32.46 3.16 -18.84
N GLU A 231 -31.41 3.73 -18.32
CA GLU A 231 -30.67 4.83 -18.97
C GLU A 231 -29.20 4.43 -19.08
N ILE A 232 -28.65 4.47 -20.28
CA ILE A 232 -27.23 4.24 -20.52
C ILE A 232 -26.57 5.58 -20.74
N ARG A 233 -25.50 5.81 -19.98
CA ARG A 233 -24.68 7.03 -20.02
C ARG A 233 -23.23 6.70 -20.25
N GLU A 234 -22.49 7.68 -20.73
CA GLU A 234 -21.04 7.70 -20.62
C GLU A 234 -20.65 8.57 -19.44
N ALA A 235 -19.65 8.16 -18.67
CA ALA A 235 -19.09 9.00 -17.63
C ALA A 235 -18.38 10.18 -18.32
N GLU A 236 -18.79 11.38 -17.92
CA GLU A 236 -18.23 12.62 -18.45
C GLU A 236 -16.80 12.84 -17.92
N GLU A 237 -15.97 13.47 -18.73
CA GLU A 237 -14.70 14.02 -18.26
C GLU A 237 -14.98 15.19 -17.32
N THR A 238 -14.28 15.20 -16.18
CA THR A 238 -14.41 16.27 -15.19
C THR A 238 -13.15 17.15 -15.15
N ASP A 239 -13.35 18.42 -14.85
CA ASP A 239 -12.28 19.36 -14.50
C ASP A 239 -11.91 19.29 -13.01
N ALA A 240 -12.60 18.45 -12.24
CA ALA A 240 -12.17 18.16 -10.88
C ALA A 240 -10.82 17.43 -10.90
N ILE A 241 -9.96 17.77 -9.94
CA ILE A 241 -8.62 17.21 -9.86
C ILE A 241 -8.62 16.06 -8.85
N LEU A 242 -8.19 14.88 -9.27
CA LEU A 242 -8.00 13.75 -8.37
C LEU A 242 -6.67 13.89 -7.65
N SER A 243 -6.71 14.08 -6.35
CA SER A 243 -5.51 14.07 -5.51
C SER A 243 -5.23 12.67 -5.00
N ILE A 244 -3.97 12.22 -5.15
CA ILE A 244 -3.51 10.90 -4.72
C ILE A 244 -2.29 11.08 -3.83
N ASP A 245 -2.38 10.56 -2.61
CA ASP A 245 -1.25 10.41 -1.71
C ASP A 245 -0.75 8.96 -1.79
N PHE A 246 0.31 8.76 -2.58
CA PHE A 246 0.92 7.46 -2.81
C PHE A 246 1.90 7.13 -1.68
N GLY A 247 1.41 6.53 -0.59
CA GLY A 247 2.22 6.18 0.58
C GLY A 247 2.94 4.83 0.45
N THR A 248 4.00 4.64 1.24
CA THR A 248 4.80 3.40 1.29
C THR A 248 3.96 2.19 1.72
N SER A 249 3.15 2.33 2.76
CA SER A 249 2.30 1.23 3.27
C SER A 249 0.85 1.32 2.81
N ASN A 250 0.33 2.52 2.59
CA ASN A 250 -1.05 2.73 2.16
C ASN A 250 -1.15 3.95 1.27
N THR A 251 -2.04 3.89 0.31
CA THR A 251 -2.38 4.98 -0.60
C THR A 251 -3.76 5.52 -0.25
N THR A 252 -3.93 6.84 -0.33
CA THR A 252 -5.21 7.52 -0.18
C THR A 252 -5.48 8.39 -1.40
N ALA A 253 -6.76 8.56 -1.75
CA ALA A 253 -7.14 9.40 -2.87
C ALA A 253 -8.48 10.10 -2.63
N GLY A 254 -8.72 11.21 -3.33
CA GLY A 254 -9.98 11.93 -3.25
C GLY A 254 -9.99 13.17 -4.13
N ALA A 255 -11.15 13.80 -4.21
CA ALA A 255 -11.35 15.02 -4.97
C ALA A 255 -12.35 15.94 -4.25
N TYR A 256 -12.26 17.22 -4.51
CA TYR A 256 -13.35 18.15 -4.22
C TYR A 256 -14.31 18.15 -5.40
N LEU A 257 -15.57 17.85 -5.14
CA LEU A 257 -16.61 17.79 -6.16
C LEU A 257 -17.60 18.94 -5.96
N ASP A 258 -17.54 19.93 -6.83
CA ASP A 258 -18.49 21.03 -6.88
C ASP A 258 -19.75 20.66 -7.66
N TYR A 259 -20.77 21.53 -7.67
CA TYR A 259 -22.01 21.30 -8.42
C TYR A 259 -21.82 21.22 -9.94
N GLY A 260 -20.69 21.66 -10.46
CA GLY A 260 -20.36 21.69 -11.86
C GLY A 260 -19.38 20.62 -12.32
N TYR A 261 -19.00 19.66 -11.44
CA TYR A 261 -17.99 18.67 -11.79
C TYR A 261 -18.42 17.74 -12.95
N ILE A 262 -19.72 17.57 -13.14
CA ILE A 262 -20.36 16.95 -14.30
C ILE A 262 -21.69 17.68 -14.59
N SER A 263 -22.27 17.46 -15.78
CA SER A 263 -23.46 18.19 -16.22
C SER A 263 -24.74 17.89 -15.42
N LYS A 264 -24.84 16.70 -14.77
CA LYS A 264 -26.02 16.30 -13.99
C LYS A 264 -25.66 15.71 -12.62
N PRO A 265 -25.04 16.48 -11.72
CA PRO A 265 -24.56 15.96 -10.44
C PRO A 265 -25.69 15.48 -9.52
N ASN A 266 -26.85 16.11 -9.54
CA ASN A 266 -27.97 15.77 -8.66
C ASN A 266 -28.54 14.37 -8.90
N GLU A 267 -28.34 13.78 -10.08
CA GLU A 267 -28.75 12.42 -10.35
C GLU A 267 -27.80 11.40 -9.73
N HIS A 268 -26.59 11.83 -9.37
CA HIS A 268 -25.60 11.03 -8.65
C HIS A 268 -25.85 11.03 -7.14
N ASP A 269 -26.54 12.05 -6.58
CA ASP A 269 -27.03 12.01 -5.19
C ASP A 269 -27.93 10.79 -4.95
N MET A 270 -28.47 10.28 -6.01
CA MET A 270 -29.22 9.04 -5.96
C MET A 270 -28.35 7.81 -5.72
N LEU A 271 -27.02 7.91 -5.71
CA LEU A 271 -26.07 6.86 -5.42
C LEU A 271 -25.77 6.73 -3.92
N ASN A 272 -26.76 6.46 -3.11
CA ASN A 272 -26.64 6.13 -1.68
C ASN A 272 -25.90 7.14 -0.79
N GLY A 273 -25.87 8.44 -1.17
CA GLY A 273 -25.12 9.45 -0.42
C GLY A 273 -23.60 9.25 -0.40
N CYS A 274 -23.05 8.50 -1.36
CA CYS A 274 -21.61 8.28 -1.46
C CYS A 274 -20.85 9.52 -1.92
N ILE A 275 -21.53 10.47 -2.58
CA ILE A 275 -20.95 11.72 -3.10
C ILE A 275 -21.60 12.89 -2.34
N LYS A 276 -20.75 13.76 -1.84
CA LYS A 276 -21.14 15.04 -1.25
C LYS A 276 -20.71 16.16 -2.18
N LEU A 277 -21.66 16.95 -2.64
CA LEU A 277 -21.36 18.14 -3.46
C LEU A 277 -20.87 19.29 -2.58
N ASP A 278 -20.00 20.11 -3.15
CA ASP A 278 -19.29 21.20 -2.46
C ASP A 278 -18.50 20.71 -1.23
N ASP A 279 -17.96 19.49 -1.30
CA ASP A 279 -17.21 18.89 -0.20
C ASP A 279 -16.07 18.00 -0.72
N ILE A 280 -15.19 17.64 0.18
CA ILE A 280 -14.14 16.66 -0.04
C ILE A 280 -14.75 15.25 -0.09
N ASN A 281 -14.52 14.57 -1.19
CA ASN A 281 -14.92 13.18 -1.37
C ASN A 281 -13.69 12.29 -1.41
N LEU A 282 -13.61 11.34 -0.47
CA LEU A 282 -12.53 10.36 -0.41
C LEU A 282 -12.90 9.10 -1.15
N VAL A 283 -11.94 8.54 -1.89
CA VAL A 283 -12.09 7.24 -2.50
C VAL A 283 -12.06 6.17 -1.41
N THR A 284 -13.05 5.30 -1.41
CA THR A 284 -13.11 4.18 -0.47
C THR A 284 -12.91 2.86 -1.18
N PHE A 285 -12.19 1.95 -0.52
CA PHE A 285 -11.82 0.63 -0.99
C PHE A 285 -12.41 -0.44 -0.08
N ASN A 286 -12.84 -1.54 -0.66
CA ASN A 286 -13.42 -2.66 0.11
C ASN A 286 -12.31 -3.47 0.77
N ASP A 287 -12.32 -3.60 2.10
CA ASP A 287 -11.40 -4.46 2.82
C ASP A 287 -11.86 -5.92 2.78
N THR A 288 -11.47 -6.62 1.74
CA THR A 288 -11.80 -8.02 1.51
C THR A 288 -11.05 -8.99 2.44
N THR A 289 -10.13 -8.50 3.27
CA THR A 289 -9.40 -9.31 4.26
C THR A 289 -10.22 -9.58 5.53
N ARG A 290 -11.33 -8.87 5.70
CA ARG A 290 -12.24 -8.96 6.84
C ARG A 290 -13.58 -9.53 6.41
N ASP A 291 -14.24 -10.25 7.31
CA ASP A 291 -15.54 -10.85 7.04
C ASP A 291 -16.65 -9.80 6.86
N ASP A 292 -16.56 -8.67 7.61
CA ASP A 292 -17.49 -7.52 7.52
C ASP A 292 -17.24 -6.62 6.30
N ARG A 293 -16.16 -6.85 5.57
CA ARG A 293 -15.76 -6.14 4.34
C ARG A 293 -16.03 -4.63 4.38
N PRO A 294 -15.47 -3.91 5.35
CA PRO A 294 -15.74 -2.48 5.48
C PRO A 294 -15.13 -1.68 4.32
N TRP A 295 -15.77 -0.56 3.99
CA TRP A 295 -15.23 0.39 3.03
C TRP A 295 -14.36 1.41 3.74
N LEU A 296 -13.07 1.42 3.41
CA LEU A 296 -12.05 2.25 4.05
C LEU A 296 -11.42 3.22 3.04
N PRO A 297 -11.12 4.46 3.45
CA PRO A 297 -10.45 5.44 2.58
C PRO A 297 -8.93 5.20 2.46
N LEU A 298 -8.48 3.99 2.72
CA LEU A 298 -7.09 3.56 2.71
C LEU A 298 -6.99 2.33 1.83
N LEU A 299 -6.01 2.30 0.93
CA LEU A 299 -5.65 1.13 0.15
C LEU A 299 -4.24 0.66 0.53
N PRO A 300 -4.03 -0.58 0.97
CA PRO A 300 -2.67 -1.10 1.17
C PRO A 300 -1.84 -1.00 -0.11
N THR A 301 -0.60 -0.50 0.00
CA THR A 301 0.32 -0.41 -1.14
C THR A 301 0.99 -1.75 -1.37
N VAL A 302 0.18 -2.72 -1.80
CA VAL A 302 0.59 -4.11 -2.04
C VAL A 302 0.08 -4.56 -3.40
N VAL A 303 0.91 -5.28 -4.15
CA VAL A 303 0.58 -5.84 -5.47
C VAL A 303 0.97 -7.31 -5.50
N SER A 304 0.06 -8.17 -5.92
CA SER A 304 0.37 -9.60 -6.18
C SER A 304 0.16 -9.95 -7.66
N VAL A 305 0.92 -10.92 -8.14
CA VAL A 305 0.84 -11.40 -9.51
C VAL A 305 -0.16 -12.55 -9.60
N ALA A 306 -1.27 -12.32 -10.29
CA ALA A 306 -2.32 -13.32 -10.45
C ALA A 306 -2.04 -14.27 -11.63
N ASP A 307 -1.63 -13.73 -12.77
CA ASP A 307 -1.28 -14.50 -13.98
C ASP A 307 -0.23 -13.74 -14.80
N CYS A 308 0.88 -14.35 -15.13
CA CYS A 308 1.92 -13.81 -15.99
C CYS A 308 2.28 -14.76 -17.14
N SER A 309 1.40 -15.68 -17.50
CA SER A 309 1.56 -16.60 -18.64
C SER A 309 1.70 -15.85 -19.97
N ASN A 310 1.09 -14.66 -20.07
CA ASN A 310 1.29 -13.74 -21.19
C ASN A 310 2.02 -12.48 -20.70
N PRO A 311 3.30 -12.27 -21.10
CA PRO A 311 4.08 -11.11 -20.68
C PRO A 311 3.48 -9.75 -21.07
N GLU A 312 2.68 -9.68 -22.13
CA GLU A 312 2.03 -8.45 -22.59
C GLU A 312 0.73 -8.15 -21.81
N LYS A 313 0.15 -9.17 -21.16
CA LYS A 313 -1.15 -9.07 -20.44
C LYS A 313 -1.04 -9.66 -19.04
N VAL A 314 -0.08 -9.21 -18.26
CA VAL A 314 0.07 -9.65 -16.86
C VAL A 314 -1.11 -9.15 -16.04
N LYS A 315 -1.72 -10.07 -15.28
CA LYS A 315 -2.82 -9.77 -14.37
C LYS A 315 -2.29 -9.62 -12.94
N TYR A 316 -2.73 -8.57 -12.29
CA TYR A 316 -2.34 -8.24 -10.92
C TYR A 316 -3.57 -8.16 -10.02
N LYS A 317 -3.36 -8.35 -8.71
CA LYS A 317 -4.30 -7.96 -7.66
C LYS A 317 -3.67 -6.87 -6.80
N PHE A 318 -4.50 -6.00 -6.27
CA PHE A 318 -4.07 -4.79 -5.58
C PHE A 318 -4.66 -4.70 -4.17
N GLY A 319 -3.94 -4.02 -3.28
CA GLY A 319 -4.42 -3.65 -1.97
C GLY A 319 -4.92 -4.83 -1.14
N TYR A 320 -6.14 -4.73 -0.67
CA TYR A 320 -6.76 -5.75 0.17
C TYR A 320 -6.90 -7.11 -0.49
N ASP A 321 -7.17 -7.16 -1.81
CA ASP A 321 -7.26 -8.43 -2.54
C ASP A 321 -5.90 -9.12 -2.63
N ALA A 322 -4.83 -8.36 -2.84
CA ALA A 322 -3.47 -8.88 -2.79
C ALA A 322 -3.13 -9.41 -1.38
N GLN A 323 -3.45 -8.65 -0.32
CA GLN A 323 -3.23 -9.07 1.06
C GLN A 323 -4.07 -10.31 1.44
N LYS A 324 -5.31 -10.39 0.95
CA LYS A 324 -6.15 -11.56 1.19
C LYS A 324 -5.52 -12.82 0.63
N GLU A 325 -4.96 -12.75 -0.56
CA GLU A 325 -4.28 -13.90 -1.17
C GLU A 325 -3.09 -14.39 -0.37
N THR A 326 -2.26 -13.47 0.13
CA THR A 326 -1.10 -13.82 0.96
C THR A 326 -1.51 -14.46 2.27
N LYS A 327 -2.54 -13.89 2.94
CA LYS A 327 -3.07 -14.41 4.21
C LYS A 327 -3.71 -15.78 4.08
N ILE A 328 -4.52 -16.02 3.03
CA ILE A 328 -5.17 -17.32 2.79
C ILE A 328 -4.13 -18.45 2.62
N LYS A 329 -3.01 -18.16 2.01
CA LYS A 329 -1.94 -19.13 1.80
C LYS A 329 -0.93 -19.21 2.96
N TYR A 330 -1.15 -18.47 4.04
CA TYR A 330 -0.24 -18.39 5.19
C TYR A 330 1.20 -18.10 4.76
N TYR A 331 1.34 -17.18 3.78
CA TYR A 331 2.63 -16.79 3.20
C TYR A 331 3.41 -17.93 2.52
N ASP A 332 2.79 -19.09 2.31
CA ASP A 332 3.35 -20.17 1.48
C ASP A 332 3.25 -19.77 0.00
N GLU A 333 3.99 -18.71 -0.32
CA GLU A 333 3.87 -18.00 -1.59
C GLU A 333 4.83 -18.58 -2.62
N THR A 334 4.26 -19.28 -3.58
CA THR A 334 4.98 -19.63 -4.82
C THR A 334 4.90 -18.54 -5.88
N PHE A 335 4.29 -17.39 -5.59
CA PHE A 335 4.05 -16.28 -6.52
C PHE A 335 4.58 -14.95 -5.98
N SER A 336 4.77 -13.98 -6.87
CA SER A 336 5.33 -12.68 -6.50
C SER A 336 4.31 -11.78 -5.82
N VAL A 337 4.72 -11.20 -4.69
CA VAL A 337 4.01 -10.16 -3.96
C VAL A 337 4.97 -9.03 -3.67
N PHE A 338 4.56 -7.80 -3.94
CA PHE A 338 5.39 -6.62 -3.80
C PHE A 338 4.78 -5.69 -2.75
N TYR A 339 5.59 -5.37 -1.77
CA TYR A 339 5.32 -4.37 -0.73
C TYR A 339 6.19 -3.14 -1.01
N GLU A 340 5.82 -2.02 -0.42
CA GLU A 340 6.62 -0.79 -0.47
C GLU A 340 7.06 -0.33 -1.88
N ILE A 341 6.23 -0.60 -2.91
CA ILE A 341 6.55 -0.28 -4.31
C ILE A 341 6.85 1.22 -4.54
N LYS A 342 6.44 2.09 -3.61
CA LYS A 342 6.79 3.52 -3.61
C LYS A 342 8.30 3.74 -3.59
N ARG A 343 9.06 2.90 -2.89
CA ARG A 343 10.53 2.99 -2.80
C ARG A 343 11.23 2.77 -4.15
N TRP A 344 10.55 2.15 -5.11
CA TRP A 344 11.10 1.95 -6.46
C TRP A 344 11.23 3.22 -7.30
N ALA A 345 10.82 4.38 -6.81
CA ALA A 345 10.89 5.64 -7.55
C ALA A 345 12.30 5.97 -8.06
N ASN A 346 13.35 5.56 -7.35
CA ASN A 346 14.73 5.77 -7.78
C ASN A 346 15.20 4.74 -8.83
N SER A 347 14.52 3.62 -8.94
CA SER A 347 14.87 2.49 -9.81
C SER A 347 13.66 1.94 -10.58
N TYR A 348 12.68 2.81 -10.91
CA TYR A 348 11.43 2.41 -11.55
C TYR A 348 11.62 1.79 -12.94
N ASN A 349 12.74 2.07 -13.62
CA ASN A 349 13.10 1.46 -14.90
C ASN A 349 13.79 0.08 -14.76
N ALA A 350 14.15 -0.34 -13.55
CA ALA A 350 14.78 -1.63 -13.32
C ALA A 350 13.81 -2.77 -13.66
N MET A 351 14.37 -3.86 -14.20
CA MET A 351 13.60 -5.06 -14.53
C MET A 351 13.33 -5.87 -13.26
N GLN A 352 12.10 -6.32 -13.11
CA GLN A 352 11.63 -7.13 -11.99
C GLN A 352 11.15 -8.49 -12.51
N GLU A 353 11.74 -9.56 -12.01
CA GLU A 353 11.23 -10.91 -12.24
C GLU A 353 9.94 -11.10 -11.45
N ILE A 354 8.93 -11.68 -12.08
CA ILE A 354 7.63 -11.97 -11.50
C ILE A 354 7.24 -13.42 -11.77
N ILE A 355 6.56 -14.01 -10.79
CA ILE A 355 6.10 -15.41 -10.82
C ILE A 355 4.62 -15.44 -10.44
N ASP A 356 3.81 -16.15 -11.20
CA ASP A 356 2.38 -16.36 -10.86
C ASP A 356 2.15 -17.66 -10.06
N LYS A 357 0.90 -17.86 -9.64
CA LYS A 357 0.49 -19.04 -8.85
C LYS A 357 0.67 -20.37 -9.58
N LYS A 358 0.75 -20.36 -10.91
CA LYS A 358 0.96 -21.56 -11.73
C LYS A 358 2.45 -21.86 -11.93
N GLY A 359 3.32 -20.96 -11.48
CA GLY A 359 4.77 -21.06 -11.63
C GLY A 359 5.28 -20.52 -12.95
N ASN A 360 4.47 -19.79 -13.72
CA ASN A 360 4.96 -19.07 -14.89
C ASN A 360 5.86 -17.92 -14.41
N VAL A 361 6.97 -17.71 -15.12
CA VAL A 361 7.97 -16.69 -14.79
C VAL A 361 8.11 -15.74 -15.97
N THR A 362 8.11 -14.46 -15.71
CA THR A 362 8.43 -13.43 -16.70
C THR A 362 9.12 -12.24 -16.04
N THR A 363 9.54 -11.28 -16.83
CA THR A 363 10.25 -10.10 -16.34
C THR A 363 9.57 -8.84 -16.87
N VAL A 364 9.27 -7.90 -16.00
CA VAL A 364 8.63 -6.64 -16.36
C VAL A 364 9.38 -5.46 -15.75
N PRO A 365 9.35 -4.26 -16.34
CA PRO A 365 9.87 -3.07 -15.69
C PRO A 365 9.04 -2.75 -14.44
N ARG A 366 9.70 -2.28 -13.36
CA ARG A 366 9.03 -1.89 -12.11
C ARG A 366 7.95 -0.83 -12.32
N TYR A 367 8.17 0.10 -13.25
CA TYR A 367 7.19 1.14 -13.57
C TYR A 367 5.83 0.56 -14.03
N THR A 368 5.82 -0.60 -14.67
CA THR A 368 4.58 -1.27 -15.10
C THR A 368 3.72 -1.63 -13.90
N ILE A 369 4.34 -2.14 -12.83
CA ILE A 369 3.64 -2.53 -11.60
C ILE A 369 3.10 -1.27 -10.89
N ILE A 370 3.92 -0.21 -10.77
CA ILE A 370 3.52 1.07 -10.17
C ILE A 370 2.36 1.68 -10.98
N LYS A 371 2.48 1.72 -12.32
CA LYS A 371 1.44 2.23 -13.21
C LYS A 371 0.12 1.49 -13.00
N LYS A 372 0.14 0.16 -13.03
CA LYS A 372 -1.07 -0.65 -12.85
C LYS A 372 -1.73 -0.45 -11.48
N TYR A 373 -0.93 -0.26 -10.43
CA TYR A 373 -1.45 0.06 -9.11
C TYR A 373 -2.12 1.45 -9.07
N LEU A 374 -1.49 2.47 -9.64
CA LEU A 374 -2.08 3.82 -9.70
C LEU A 374 -3.31 3.87 -10.62
N GLU A 375 -3.29 3.18 -11.76
CA GLU A 375 -4.47 3.02 -12.63
C GLU A 375 -5.65 2.37 -11.87
N TYR A 376 -5.39 1.41 -11.00
CA TYR A 376 -6.43 0.79 -10.16
C TYR A 376 -7.03 1.83 -9.19
N VAL A 377 -6.21 2.67 -8.56
CA VAL A 377 -6.68 3.76 -7.68
C VAL A 377 -7.55 4.75 -8.47
N ILE A 378 -7.08 5.19 -9.65
CA ILE A 378 -7.80 6.14 -10.50
C ILE A 378 -9.13 5.55 -10.98
N LYS A 379 -9.13 4.34 -11.51
CA LYS A 379 -10.35 3.64 -11.94
C LYS A 379 -11.36 3.48 -10.80
N THR A 380 -10.88 3.17 -9.59
CA THR A 380 -11.75 3.10 -8.42
C THR A 380 -12.37 4.46 -8.09
N ALA A 381 -11.60 5.55 -8.20
CA ALA A 381 -12.12 6.90 -8.02
C ALA A 381 -13.20 7.22 -9.08
N GLU A 382 -12.93 6.93 -10.34
CA GLU A 382 -13.87 7.14 -11.45
C GLU A 382 -15.17 6.36 -11.25
N GLN A 383 -15.07 5.10 -10.82
CA GLN A 383 -16.25 4.28 -10.50
C GLN A 383 -17.06 4.86 -9.34
N ARG A 384 -16.37 5.35 -8.30
CA ARG A 384 -17.02 5.94 -7.12
C ARG A 384 -17.71 7.27 -7.44
N PHE A 385 -17.05 8.14 -8.21
CA PHE A 385 -17.53 9.49 -8.50
C PHE A 385 -18.28 9.61 -9.84
N LYS A 386 -18.36 8.51 -10.59
CA LYS A 386 -19.11 8.42 -11.87
C LYS A 386 -18.66 9.47 -12.90
N CYS A 387 -17.38 9.76 -12.96
CA CYS A 387 -16.75 10.68 -13.89
C CYS A 387 -15.40 10.12 -14.36
N LYS A 388 -14.81 10.73 -15.38
CA LYS A 388 -13.46 10.45 -15.86
C LYS A 388 -12.54 11.60 -15.47
N PHE A 389 -11.48 11.29 -14.73
CA PHE A 389 -10.49 12.30 -14.35
C PHE A 389 -9.49 12.53 -15.47
N LYS A 390 -9.24 13.79 -15.77
CA LYS A 390 -8.26 14.25 -16.75
C LYS A 390 -6.98 14.76 -16.08
N ILE A 391 -7.14 15.36 -14.91
CA ILE A 391 -6.08 16.04 -14.17
C ILE A 391 -5.83 15.32 -12.84
N LEU A 392 -4.57 15.02 -12.57
CA LEU A 392 -4.13 14.37 -11.35
C LEU A 392 -3.17 15.28 -10.57
N HIS A 393 -3.33 15.30 -9.26
CA HIS A 393 -2.38 15.87 -8.32
C HIS A 393 -1.84 14.74 -7.43
N LEU A 394 -0.54 14.46 -7.50
CA LEU A 394 0.09 13.44 -6.67
C LEU A 394 1.04 14.12 -5.68
N THR A 395 0.97 13.73 -4.42
CA THR A 395 1.95 14.17 -3.43
C THR A 395 3.24 13.37 -3.55
N SER A 396 4.32 13.92 -3.05
CA SER A 396 5.64 13.29 -3.07
C SER A 396 6.33 13.43 -1.72
N PRO A 397 7.29 12.56 -1.40
CA PRO A 397 8.21 12.82 -0.31
C PRO A 397 8.94 14.14 -0.55
N VAL A 398 9.19 14.87 0.53
CA VAL A 398 9.84 16.19 0.52
C VAL A 398 11.12 16.20 -0.30
N LYS A 399 12.03 15.26 -0.04
CA LYS A 399 13.35 15.18 -0.64
C LYS A 399 13.38 14.73 -2.09
N LEU A 400 12.37 13.96 -2.53
CA LEU A 400 12.36 13.26 -3.82
C LEU A 400 11.35 13.85 -4.81
N LYS A 401 10.89 15.08 -4.57
CA LYS A 401 9.83 15.74 -5.33
C LYS A 401 10.04 15.69 -6.85
N GLN A 402 11.24 16.06 -7.32
CA GLN A 402 11.55 16.09 -8.75
C GLN A 402 11.58 14.70 -9.39
N GLN A 403 12.15 13.72 -8.68
CA GLN A 403 12.19 12.33 -9.15
C GLN A 403 10.79 11.74 -9.28
N TYR A 404 9.94 11.98 -8.29
CA TYR A 404 8.53 11.56 -8.33
C TYR A 404 7.76 12.28 -9.42
N SER A 405 7.96 13.59 -9.59
CA SER A 405 7.34 14.37 -10.65
C SER A 405 7.69 13.82 -12.03
N LYS A 406 8.97 13.51 -12.26
CA LYS A 406 9.43 12.90 -13.51
C LYS A 406 8.82 11.51 -13.72
N MET A 407 8.90 10.66 -12.71
CA MET A 407 8.31 9.31 -12.76
C MET A 407 6.82 9.35 -13.09
N PHE A 408 6.04 10.17 -12.38
CA PHE A 408 4.59 10.24 -12.63
C PHE A 408 4.26 10.73 -14.03
N LYS A 409 4.98 11.75 -14.55
CA LYS A 409 4.80 12.22 -15.94
C LYS A 409 5.08 11.11 -16.97
N GLU A 410 6.07 10.29 -16.73
CA GLU A 410 6.45 9.21 -17.65
C GLU A 410 5.47 8.04 -17.60
N ILE A 411 5.08 7.61 -16.39
CA ILE A 411 4.23 6.40 -16.23
C ILE A 411 2.73 6.66 -16.44
N LEU A 412 2.26 7.89 -16.20
CA LEU A 412 0.86 8.31 -16.32
C LEU A 412 0.67 9.34 -17.45
N SER A 413 1.33 9.11 -18.58
CA SER A 413 1.38 10.05 -19.71
C SER A 413 0.01 10.34 -20.35
N GLU A 414 -1.00 9.52 -20.09
CA GLU A 414 -2.39 9.71 -20.50
C GLU A 414 -3.16 10.78 -19.71
N TYR A 415 -2.61 11.17 -18.54
CA TYR A 415 -3.21 12.19 -17.66
C TYR A 415 -2.37 13.47 -17.65
N VAL A 416 -3.02 14.58 -17.34
CA VAL A 416 -2.32 15.84 -17.04
C VAL A 416 -1.89 15.82 -15.57
N ILE A 417 -0.59 15.75 -15.33
CA ILE A 417 -0.03 15.77 -13.97
C ILE A 417 0.31 17.22 -13.60
N GLU A 418 -0.26 17.72 -12.49
CA GLU A 418 0.04 19.04 -11.95
C GLU A 418 1.42 19.09 -11.28
N THR A 419 2.49 19.20 -12.04
CA THR A 419 3.86 19.16 -11.51
C THR A 419 4.36 20.50 -10.96
N ASP A 420 3.98 21.61 -11.59
CA ASP A 420 4.44 22.95 -11.20
C ASP A 420 3.87 23.38 -9.83
N HIS A 421 2.78 22.76 -9.44
CA HIS A 421 2.08 23.01 -8.19
C HIS A 421 1.99 21.75 -7.31
N MET A 422 2.83 20.77 -7.57
CA MET A 422 2.89 19.54 -6.79
C MET A 422 3.29 19.85 -5.36
N LEU A 423 2.51 19.39 -4.40
CA LEU A 423 2.85 19.49 -2.99
C LEU A 423 3.71 18.29 -2.56
N ASP A 424 4.61 18.54 -1.64
CA ASP A 424 5.17 17.49 -0.81
C ASP A 424 4.19 17.12 0.33
N GLU A 425 4.38 15.93 0.90
CA GLU A 425 3.52 15.39 1.95
C GLU A 425 3.45 16.30 3.18
N GLY A 426 4.59 16.88 3.58
CA GLY A 426 4.65 17.78 4.72
C GLY A 426 3.88 19.09 4.48
N THR A 427 4.11 19.74 3.35
CA THR A 427 3.38 20.97 2.98
C THR A 427 1.88 20.70 2.81
N ALA A 428 1.48 19.54 2.30
CA ALA A 428 0.06 19.16 2.23
C ALA A 428 -0.58 19.09 3.63
N VAL A 429 0.10 18.51 4.61
CA VAL A 429 -0.36 18.48 6.01
C VAL A 429 -0.43 19.87 6.62
N VAL A 430 0.56 20.74 6.34
CA VAL A 430 0.53 22.14 6.77
C VAL A 430 -0.70 22.83 6.19
N TYR A 431 -0.96 22.68 4.89
CA TYR A 431 -2.10 23.31 4.24
C TYR A 431 -3.44 22.81 4.82
N ASN A 432 -3.57 21.54 5.13
CA ASN A 432 -4.74 21.02 5.85
C ASN A 432 -4.94 21.72 7.22
N THR A 433 -3.84 22.02 7.90
CA THR A 433 -3.88 22.77 9.16
C THR A 433 -4.32 24.22 8.94
N ILE A 434 -3.77 24.89 7.94
CA ILE A 434 -4.14 26.26 7.55
C ILE A 434 -5.63 26.35 7.17
N ALA A 435 -6.10 25.44 6.33
CA ALA A 435 -7.50 25.38 5.93
C ALA A 435 -8.44 25.22 7.13
N ASN A 436 -8.08 24.34 8.07
CA ASN A 436 -8.82 24.18 9.33
C ASN A 436 -8.80 25.45 10.22
N LEU A 437 -7.67 26.20 10.23
CA LEU A 437 -7.58 27.46 10.96
C LEU A 437 -8.48 28.54 10.34
N ILE A 438 -8.51 28.61 9.00
CA ILE A 438 -9.40 29.53 8.26
C ILE A 438 -10.87 29.18 8.53
N GLU A 439 -11.26 27.92 8.39
CA GLU A 439 -12.62 27.44 8.61
C GLU A 439 -13.12 27.77 10.04
N LYS A 440 -12.27 27.53 11.04
CA LYS A 440 -12.58 27.77 12.44
C LYS A 440 -12.34 29.21 12.88
N LYS A 441 -11.85 30.08 12.00
CA LYS A 441 -11.45 31.45 12.29
C LYS A 441 -10.49 31.57 13.50
N ARG A 442 -9.51 30.66 13.56
CA ARG A 442 -8.52 30.56 14.63
C ARG A 442 -7.11 30.92 14.14
N TYR A 443 -6.95 32.03 13.48
CA TYR A 443 -5.66 32.57 13.01
C TYR A 443 -5.53 34.04 13.40
N TYR A 444 -4.29 34.52 13.42
CA TYR A 444 -3.98 35.94 13.57
C TYR A 444 -3.79 36.55 12.19
N ASP A 445 -4.66 37.51 11.83
CA ASP A 445 -4.64 38.13 10.50
C ASP A 445 -3.33 38.85 10.24
N SER A 446 -2.69 38.54 9.10
CA SER A 446 -1.42 39.15 8.65
C SER A 446 -0.21 38.91 9.59
N GLU A 447 -0.29 37.98 10.52
CA GLU A 447 0.84 37.59 11.36
C GLU A 447 1.48 36.31 10.85
N TYR A 448 2.82 36.21 10.96
CA TYR A 448 3.54 34.99 10.64
C TYR A 448 3.45 33.99 11.78
N MET A 449 3.06 32.78 11.45
CA MET A 449 3.09 31.63 12.35
C MET A 449 4.08 30.60 11.85
N GLN A 450 4.73 29.88 12.77
CA GLN A 450 5.64 28.79 12.43
C GLN A 450 5.03 27.46 12.81
N ALA A 451 5.08 26.52 11.88
CA ALA A 451 4.61 25.14 12.08
C ALA A 451 5.74 24.13 11.84
N LEU A 452 5.76 23.13 12.70
CA LEU A 452 6.63 21.98 12.60
C LEU A 452 5.78 20.72 12.51
N ILE A 453 5.94 19.96 11.45
CA ILE A 453 5.22 18.72 11.20
C ILE A 453 6.20 17.56 11.27
N ILE A 454 5.88 16.57 12.07
CA ILE A 454 6.58 15.29 12.11
C ILE A 454 5.62 14.22 11.63
N ASP A 455 5.87 13.66 10.47
CA ASP A 455 5.07 12.60 9.86
C ASP A 455 5.82 11.27 9.92
N CYS A 456 5.40 10.36 10.79
CA CYS A 456 5.92 9.01 10.85
C CYS A 456 5.02 8.04 10.10
N GLY A 457 5.36 7.83 8.83
CA GLY A 457 4.70 6.90 7.93
C GLY A 457 5.01 5.44 8.21
N GLY A 458 4.75 4.59 7.22
CA GLY A 458 5.04 3.15 7.31
C GLY A 458 6.52 2.81 7.16
N GLY A 459 7.21 3.49 6.24
CA GLY A 459 8.61 3.23 5.93
C GLY A 459 9.56 4.40 6.21
N THR A 460 9.03 5.63 6.28
CA THR A 460 9.80 6.87 6.43
C THR A 460 9.24 7.72 7.55
N THR A 461 10.08 8.58 8.10
CA THR A 461 9.67 9.68 8.97
C THR A 461 10.18 10.98 8.37
N ASP A 462 9.28 11.91 8.12
CA ASP A 462 9.56 13.19 7.50
C ASP A 462 9.32 14.33 8.49
N LEU A 463 10.21 15.34 8.46
CA LEU A 463 10.11 16.57 9.21
C LEU A 463 9.97 17.73 8.24
N SER A 464 8.90 18.48 8.36
CA SER A 464 8.69 19.71 7.59
C SER A 464 8.49 20.89 8.52
N SER A 465 9.23 21.95 8.28
CA SER A 465 9.09 23.22 8.97
C SER A 465 8.74 24.30 7.98
N CYS A 466 7.73 25.07 8.29
CA CYS A 466 7.36 26.22 7.48
C CYS A 466 6.97 27.41 8.33
N SER A 467 7.12 28.61 7.79
CA SER A 467 6.42 29.78 8.26
C SER A 467 5.28 30.09 7.30
N PHE A 468 4.14 30.49 7.87
CA PHE A 468 2.99 30.86 7.05
C PHE A 468 2.27 32.08 7.60
N MET A 469 1.61 32.79 6.70
CA MET A 469 0.81 33.97 7.01
C MET A 469 -0.53 33.85 6.30
N ILE A 470 -1.60 34.16 7.03
CA ILE A 470 -2.95 34.21 6.49
C ILE A 470 -3.41 35.66 6.54
N ARG A 471 -3.76 36.23 5.38
CA ARG A 471 -4.35 37.57 5.27
C ARG A 471 -5.77 37.47 4.74
N ASN A 472 -6.70 38.12 5.41
CA ASN A 472 -8.09 38.21 4.97
C ASN A 472 -8.33 39.52 4.23
N ASN A 473 -8.51 39.44 2.91
CA ASN A 473 -8.76 40.60 2.06
C ASN A 473 -10.25 40.91 1.86
N SER A 474 -11.13 40.42 2.75
CA SER A 474 -12.60 40.57 2.70
C SER A 474 -13.28 39.79 1.55
N VAL A 475 -12.63 39.53 0.45
CA VAL A 475 -13.14 38.80 -0.72
C VAL A 475 -12.49 37.43 -0.83
N ALA A 476 -11.20 37.37 -0.54
CA ALA A 476 -10.37 36.17 -0.63
C ALA A 476 -9.35 36.14 0.50
N TYR A 477 -8.77 34.97 0.73
CA TYR A 477 -7.65 34.79 1.63
C TYR A 477 -6.34 34.75 0.83
N ASP A 478 -5.32 35.50 1.28
CA ASP A 478 -3.96 35.34 0.80
C ASP A 478 -3.20 34.48 1.80
N VAL A 479 -2.68 33.36 1.36
CA VAL A 479 -1.89 32.45 2.17
C VAL A 479 -0.49 32.37 1.61
N ASN A 480 0.48 32.85 2.38
CA ASN A 480 1.90 32.72 2.03
C ASN A 480 2.49 31.63 2.89
N ILE A 481 3.11 30.63 2.26
CA ILE A 481 3.80 29.55 2.93
C ILE A 481 5.25 29.57 2.45
N GLU A 482 6.17 29.64 3.39
CA GLU A 482 7.61 29.55 3.16
C GLU A 482 8.15 28.33 3.89
N THR A 483 8.67 27.37 3.14
CA THR A 483 9.33 26.20 3.73
C THR A 483 10.69 26.64 4.27
N THR A 484 10.92 26.45 5.57
CA THR A 484 12.12 26.94 6.26
C THR A 484 13.13 25.82 6.52
N TYR A 485 12.66 24.61 6.71
CA TYR A 485 13.50 23.46 6.94
C TYR A 485 12.74 22.17 6.57
N GLU A 486 13.43 21.27 5.91
CA GLU A 486 12.92 19.97 5.54
C GLU A 486 13.99 18.91 5.83
N ASN A 487 13.60 17.83 6.45
CA ASN A 487 14.45 16.68 6.70
C ASN A 487 13.58 15.41 6.67
N GLY A 488 14.22 14.27 6.58
CA GLY A 488 13.50 12.99 6.64
C GLY A 488 14.47 11.87 7.00
N ASP A 489 13.94 10.82 7.57
CA ASP A 489 14.64 9.56 7.77
C ASP A 489 13.95 8.49 6.93
N THR A 490 14.54 8.15 5.78
CA THR A 490 14.03 7.12 4.87
C THR A 490 14.19 5.71 5.41
N ASN A 491 14.91 5.57 6.52
CA ASN A 491 15.21 4.30 7.17
C ASN A 491 14.48 4.10 8.49
N PHE A 492 13.54 4.97 8.85
CA PHE A 492 12.72 4.78 10.05
C PHE A 492 11.25 5.07 9.78
N GLY A 493 10.41 4.14 10.17
CA GLY A 493 8.95 4.25 10.08
C GLY A 493 8.26 3.09 10.82
N GLY A 494 6.97 2.93 10.57
CA GLY A 494 6.16 1.90 11.21
C GLY A 494 6.66 0.46 11.02
N ASN A 495 7.36 0.19 9.92
CA ASN A 495 7.94 -1.13 9.65
C ASN A 495 9.18 -1.40 10.52
N ASN A 496 9.98 -0.38 10.85
CA ASN A 496 11.07 -0.52 11.82
C ASN A 496 10.54 -0.90 13.20
N ILE A 497 9.46 -0.23 13.61
CA ILE A 497 8.77 -0.52 14.87
C ILE A 497 8.25 -1.96 14.86
N THR A 498 7.59 -2.38 13.78
CA THR A 498 7.13 -3.77 13.63
C THR A 498 8.29 -4.76 13.67
N TYR A 499 9.38 -4.46 12.97
CA TYR A 499 10.56 -5.31 12.94
C TYR A 499 11.21 -5.43 14.33
N ARG A 500 11.30 -4.34 15.09
CA ARG A 500 11.82 -4.39 16.47
C ARG A 500 10.97 -5.29 17.37
N ILE A 501 9.66 -5.18 17.25
CA ILE A 501 8.71 -6.08 17.95
C ILE A 501 8.89 -7.53 17.46
N MET A 502 9.05 -7.76 16.17
CA MET A 502 9.31 -9.09 15.60
C MET A 502 10.59 -9.71 16.16
N GLN A 503 11.66 -8.96 16.31
CA GLN A 503 12.90 -9.45 16.92
C GLN A 503 12.64 -9.97 18.33
N TYR A 504 11.94 -9.20 19.15
CA TYR A 504 11.58 -9.61 20.51
C TYR A 504 10.69 -10.86 20.52
N ILE A 505 9.65 -10.90 19.70
CA ILE A 505 8.76 -12.07 19.54
C ILE A 505 9.56 -13.32 19.15
N LYS A 506 10.45 -13.20 18.16
CA LYS A 506 11.30 -14.32 17.70
C LYS A 506 12.20 -14.85 18.82
N ILE A 507 12.84 -13.97 19.59
CA ILE A 507 13.69 -14.36 20.72
C ILE A 507 12.85 -15.12 21.76
N MET A 508 11.68 -14.62 22.12
CA MET A 508 10.80 -15.25 23.11
C MET A 508 10.32 -16.63 22.65
N PHE A 509 9.95 -16.77 21.37
CA PHE A 509 9.55 -18.06 20.83
C PHE A 509 10.72 -19.04 20.68
N ALA A 510 11.90 -18.56 20.26
CA ALA A 510 13.07 -19.41 20.19
C ALA A 510 13.41 -20.01 21.57
N ASN A 511 13.33 -19.21 22.62
CA ASN A 511 13.51 -19.69 24.00
C ASN A 511 12.43 -20.71 24.41
N TYR A 512 11.18 -20.45 24.07
CA TYR A 512 10.09 -21.39 24.34
C TYR A 512 10.32 -22.76 23.68
N TYR A 513 10.66 -22.78 22.39
CA TYR A 513 10.87 -24.03 21.66
C TYR A 513 12.16 -24.77 22.06
N SER A 514 13.20 -24.04 22.43
CA SER A 514 14.43 -24.65 22.96
C SER A 514 14.33 -25.10 24.44
N LYS A 515 13.20 -24.84 25.09
CA LYS A 515 12.95 -25.13 26.51
C LYS A 515 13.97 -24.49 27.43
N HIS A 516 14.50 -23.35 27.07
CA HIS A 516 15.32 -22.51 27.93
C HIS A 516 14.42 -21.73 28.90
N GLU A 517 15.02 -21.29 30.02
CA GLU A 517 14.33 -20.36 30.92
C GLU A 517 13.90 -19.09 30.14
N SER A 518 12.74 -18.53 30.52
CA SER A 518 12.25 -17.32 29.87
C SER A 518 13.26 -16.16 30.09
N ILE A 519 13.79 -15.62 28.99
CA ILE A 519 14.63 -14.42 29.06
C ILE A 519 13.71 -13.23 29.36
N ARG A 520 14.16 -12.36 30.24
CA ARG A 520 13.47 -11.11 30.55
C ARG A 520 14.02 -9.98 29.69
N LEU A 521 13.16 -9.03 29.33
CA LEU A 521 13.56 -7.91 28.49
C LEU A 521 14.66 -7.05 29.13
N ASP A 522 14.68 -6.93 30.48
CA ASP A 522 15.74 -6.20 31.21
C ASP A 522 17.12 -6.86 31.09
N GLU A 523 17.18 -8.12 30.67
CA GLU A 523 18.44 -8.80 30.33
C GLU A 523 18.91 -8.48 28.92
N LEU A 524 17.96 -8.24 28.00
CA LEU A 524 18.20 -7.90 26.59
C LEU A 524 18.48 -6.41 26.39
N ILE A 525 17.89 -5.56 27.23
CA ILE A 525 18.05 -4.10 27.21
C ILE A 525 18.62 -3.67 28.55
N ARG A 526 19.95 -3.76 28.67
CA ARG A 526 20.67 -3.37 29.89
C ARG A 526 21.00 -1.89 29.88
N ILE A 527 20.19 -1.12 30.58
CA ILE A 527 20.43 0.30 30.80
C ILE A 527 20.95 0.49 32.23
N PRO A 528 22.21 0.96 32.41
CA PRO A 528 22.79 1.19 33.74
C PRO A 528 22.11 2.31 34.51
N ALA A 529 21.38 3.21 33.82
CA ALA A 529 20.66 4.33 34.41
C ALA A 529 19.16 4.21 34.12
N ALA A 530 18.31 4.80 34.96
CA ALA A 530 16.86 4.74 34.83
C ALA A 530 16.31 5.52 33.64
N ASP A 531 17.17 6.28 32.92
CA ASP A 531 16.79 7.13 31.80
C ASP A 531 17.44 6.66 30.50
N ILE A 532 16.62 6.05 29.63
CA ILE A 532 17.06 5.52 28.37
C ILE A 532 17.42 6.63 27.37
N PHE A 533 16.75 7.78 27.41
CA PHE A 533 16.99 8.89 26.50
C PHE A 533 18.39 9.47 26.72
N ARG A 534 18.73 9.69 27.98
CA ARG A 534 20.09 10.14 28.34
C ARG A 534 21.16 9.11 27.96
N TYR A 535 20.85 7.82 28.09
CA TYR A 535 21.78 6.78 27.68
C TYR A 535 22.02 6.76 26.19
N VAL A 536 20.95 7.00 25.38
CA VAL A 536 21.05 7.12 23.91
C VAL A 536 21.89 8.36 23.53
N ASP A 537 21.74 9.48 24.25
CA ASP A 537 22.55 10.69 23.98
C ASP A 537 24.03 10.46 24.24
N GLU A 538 24.40 9.68 25.26
CA GLU A 538 25.78 9.44 25.66
C GLU A 538 26.45 8.33 24.82
N TYR A 539 25.73 7.26 24.49
CA TYR A 539 26.31 6.04 23.93
C TYR A 539 25.70 5.60 22.58
N GLY A 540 24.60 6.22 22.14
CA GLY A 540 23.86 5.84 20.94
C GLY A 540 22.93 4.64 21.15
N LYS A 541 21.94 4.49 20.25
CA LYS A 541 20.97 3.40 20.34
C LYS A 541 21.56 2.01 20.09
N ASP A 542 22.62 1.91 19.27
CA ASP A 542 23.26 0.63 18.96
C ASP A 542 23.75 -0.06 20.24
N LYS A 543 24.20 0.75 21.23
CA LYS A 543 24.64 0.23 22.53
C LYS A 543 23.47 -0.28 23.39
N VAL A 544 22.30 0.34 23.26
CA VAL A 544 21.07 -0.11 23.93
C VAL A 544 20.67 -1.51 23.45
N TYR A 545 20.77 -1.74 22.14
CA TYR A 545 20.31 -2.96 21.50
C TYR A 545 21.35 -4.05 21.30
N GLU A 546 22.59 -3.86 21.75
CA GLU A 546 23.71 -4.80 21.57
C GLU A 546 23.38 -6.23 22.00
N GLN A 547 22.73 -6.39 23.16
CA GLN A 547 22.34 -7.72 23.68
C GLN A 547 21.11 -8.28 22.95
N LEU A 548 20.17 -7.42 22.59
CA LEU A 548 19.00 -7.81 21.81
C LEU A 548 19.41 -8.36 20.44
N GLU A 549 20.31 -7.67 19.75
CA GLU A 549 20.80 -8.11 18.43
C GLU A 549 21.57 -9.44 18.54
N ALA A 550 22.38 -9.59 19.59
CA ALA A 550 23.07 -10.87 19.84
C ALA A 550 22.06 -12.01 20.06
N ALA A 551 21.05 -11.80 20.91
CA ALA A 551 20.02 -12.81 21.15
C ALA A 551 19.15 -13.09 19.89
N TYR A 552 18.95 -12.10 19.04
CA TYR A 552 18.25 -12.27 17.76
C TYR A 552 19.04 -13.16 16.80
N GLU A 553 20.37 -12.97 16.73
CA GLU A 553 21.25 -13.85 15.94
C GLU A 553 21.29 -15.30 16.49
N GLU A 554 21.26 -15.46 17.82
CA GLU A 554 21.15 -16.80 18.42
C GLU A 554 19.79 -17.44 18.11
N ALA A 555 18.71 -16.65 18.13
CA ALA A 555 17.38 -17.13 17.78
C ALA A 555 17.25 -17.54 16.31
N GLU A 556 18.11 -17.04 15.40
CA GLU A 556 18.16 -17.42 14.00
C GLU A 556 18.51 -18.92 13.80
N GLU A 557 19.31 -19.51 14.72
CA GLU A 557 19.63 -20.92 14.69
C GLU A 557 18.43 -21.82 15.05
N ILE A 558 17.42 -21.28 15.71
CA ILE A 558 16.23 -22.01 16.17
C ILE A 558 15.04 -21.71 15.26
N ILE A 559 14.78 -20.43 14.99
CA ILE A 559 13.70 -19.94 14.11
C ILE A 559 14.33 -19.11 12.99
N PRO A 560 14.71 -19.74 11.88
CA PRO A 560 15.33 -19.00 10.78
C PRO A 560 14.33 -18.10 10.08
N THR A 561 14.75 -16.87 9.79
CA THR A 561 13.97 -15.85 9.07
C THR A 561 14.74 -15.25 7.89
N LYS A 562 16.06 -15.34 7.87
CA LYS A 562 16.94 -14.79 6.84
C LYS A 562 16.91 -15.66 5.58
N PHE A 563 15.80 -15.63 4.85
CA PHE A 563 15.56 -16.52 3.70
C PHE A 563 16.54 -16.31 2.54
N LYS A 564 17.23 -15.16 2.46
CA LYS A 564 18.31 -14.95 1.49
C LYS A 564 19.46 -15.97 1.66
N ASN A 565 19.72 -16.38 2.89
CA ASN A 565 20.74 -17.39 3.17
C ASN A 565 20.36 -18.80 2.67
N TYR A 566 19.07 -18.99 2.34
CA TYR A 566 18.50 -20.25 1.89
C TYR A 566 18.30 -20.31 0.37
N GLU A 567 18.71 -19.31 -0.41
CA GLU A 567 18.61 -19.29 -1.88
C GLU A 567 19.32 -20.48 -2.55
N ASN A 568 20.37 -21.02 -1.94
CA ASN A 568 21.11 -22.18 -2.41
C ASN A 568 20.66 -23.52 -1.78
N HIS A 569 19.61 -23.51 -0.96
CA HIS A 569 19.00 -24.68 -0.37
C HIS A 569 17.90 -25.28 -1.25
N THR A 570 17.15 -26.26 -0.72
CA THR A 570 15.98 -26.75 -1.42
C THR A 570 14.91 -25.66 -1.51
N ARG A 571 14.07 -25.73 -2.55
CA ARG A 571 12.96 -24.79 -2.73
C ARG A 571 12.04 -24.78 -1.52
N ASP A 572 11.76 -25.93 -0.95
CA ASP A 572 10.87 -26.05 0.22
C ASP A 572 11.49 -25.39 1.46
N GLU A 573 12.77 -25.59 1.72
CA GLU A 573 13.46 -24.93 2.84
C GLU A 573 13.48 -23.40 2.69
N TYR A 574 13.73 -22.91 1.46
CA TYR A 574 13.66 -21.48 1.17
C TYR A 574 12.29 -20.90 1.52
N PHE A 575 11.21 -21.53 1.07
CA PHE A 575 9.86 -21.06 1.36
C PHE A 575 9.47 -21.23 2.83
N MET A 576 9.90 -22.27 3.51
CA MET A 576 9.70 -22.43 4.95
C MET A 576 10.30 -21.28 5.75
N VAL A 577 11.52 -20.86 5.43
CA VAL A 577 12.20 -19.75 6.10
C VAL A 577 11.59 -18.41 5.70
N LYS A 578 11.27 -18.23 4.41
CA LYS A 578 10.54 -17.06 3.93
C LYS A 578 9.19 -16.90 4.65
N ASN A 579 8.45 -17.99 4.81
CA ASN A 579 7.18 -18.01 5.54
C ASN A 579 7.35 -17.59 7.00
N ASN A 580 8.42 -18.04 7.69
CA ASN A 580 8.70 -17.61 9.06
C ASN A 580 8.83 -16.08 9.17
N PHE A 581 9.60 -15.46 8.26
CA PHE A 581 9.77 -14.02 8.28
C PHE A 581 8.42 -13.29 8.15
N TYR A 582 7.65 -13.61 7.12
CA TYR A 582 6.36 -12.94 6.88
C TYR A 582 5.33 -13.21 7.97
N PHE A 583 5.31 -14.44 8.49
CA PHE A 583 4.42 -14.81 9.60
C PHE A 583 4.76 -14.04 10.89
N LEU A 584 6.03 -14.00 11.27
CA LEU A 584 6.48 -13.26 12.46
C LEU A 584 6.26 -11.75 12.29
N PHE A 585 6.47 -11.21 11.11
CA PHE A 585 6.23 -9.79 10.82
C PHE A 585 4.73 -9.46 10.91
N ASP A 586 3.84 -10.30 10.37
CA ASP A 586 2.38 -10.12 10.46
C ASP A 586 1.89 -10.16 11.91
N ILE A 587 2.32 -11.14 12.71
CA ILE A 587 1.90 -11.22 14.11
C ILE A 587 2.46 -10.08 14.96
N ALA A 588 3.68 -9.60 14.66
CA ALA A 588 4.24 -8.42 15.29
C ALA A 588 3.43 -7.15 14.96
N ASP A 589 3.00 -6.98 13.70
CA ASP A 589 2.14 -5.87 13.29
C ASP A 589 0.75 -5.95 13.94
N LYS A 590 0.18 -7.14 14.03
CA LYS A 590 -1.09 -7.37 14.73
C LYS A 590 -0.98 -7.02 16.22
N MET A 591 0.06 -7.50 16.91
CA MET A 591 0.29 -7.18 18.32
C MET A 591 0.50 -5.68 18.53
N LYS A 592 1.31 -5.02 17.69
CA LYS A 592 1.49 -3.57 17.69
C LYS A 592 0.14 -2.84 17.59
N LYS A 593 -0.71 -3.27 16.65
CA LYS A 593 -2.04 -2.68 16.47
C LYS A 593 -2.93 -2.92 17.70
N GLN A 594 -2.90 -4.09 18.30
CA GLN A 594 -3.66 -4.38 19.52
C GLN A 594 -3.25 -3.43 20.66
N PHE A 595 -1.96 -3.27 20.91
CA PHE A 595 -1.48 -2.43 22.01
C PHE A 595 -1.76 -0.94 21.84
N TYR A 596 -1.65 -0.43 20.60
CA TYR A 596 -1.71 1.02 20.35
C TYR A 596 -3.00 1.53 19.72
N MET A 597 -3.92 0.64 19.30
CA MET A 597 -5.23 1.02 18.81
C MET A 597 -6.36 0.80 19.84
N ASN A 598 -6.13 -0.06 20.83
CA ASN A 598 -7.11 -0.37 21.87
C ASN A 598 -6.59 0.14 23.21
N GLU A 599 -7.39 0.96 23.91
CA GLU A 599 -7.02 1.47 25.21
C GLU A 599 -7.08 0.40 26.31
N GLY A 600 -6.18 0.51 27.28
CA GLY A 600 -6.21 -0.29 28.51
C GLY A 600 -5.69 -1.71 28.39
N ILE A 601 -5.11 -2.12 27.27
CA ILE A 601 -4.49 -3.44 27.16
C ILE A 601 -3.13 -3.44 27.86
N ILE A 602 -2.96 -4.32 28.82
CA ILE A 602 -1.70 -4.46 29.58
C ILE A 602 -0.89 -5.63 29.06
N ARG A 603 -1.55 -6.76 28.75
CA ARG A 603 -0.91 -7.99 28.30
C ARG A 603 -1.56 -8.53 27.04
N ASN A 604 -0.79 -9.18 26.22
CA ASN A 604 -1.24 -9.78 24.97
C ASN A 604 -0.65 -11.17 24.78
N ARG A 605 -1.42 -12.07 24.16
CA ARG A 605 -1.05 -13.43 23.82
C ARG A 605 -1.64 -13.81 22.47
N PHE A 606 -1.00 -14.73 21.76
CA PHE A 606 -1.51 -15.28 20.50
C PHE A 606 -2.30 -16.56 20.73
N GLN A 607 -3.52 -16.64 20.22
CA GLN A 607 -4.40 -17.79 20.31
C GLN A 607 -5.36 -17.84 19.11
N SER A 608 -6.00 -19.00 18.89
CA SER A 608 -7.02 -19.18 17.85
C SER A 608 -8.42 -18.67 18.25
N ASN A 609 -8.70 -18.54 19.55
CA ASN A 609 -9.98 -18.11 20.11
C ASN A 609 -9.76 -17.06 21.21
N TYR A 610 -10.85 -16.52 21.73
CA TYR A 610 -10.85 -15.49 22.78
C TYR A 610 -11.23 -16.03 24.16
N ASP A 611 -11.25 -17.36 24.37
CA ASP A 611 -11.78 -17.97 25.59
C ASP A 611 -11.02 -17.56 26.86
N ASP A 612 -9.73 -17.25 26.75
CA ASP A 612 -8.89 -16.87 27.87
C ASP A 612 -8.80 -15.34 28.08
N GLU A 613 -9.57 -14.53 27.35
CA GLU A 613 -9.55 -13.08 27.54
C GLU A 613 -10.08 -12.65 28.91
N ASN A 614 -9.45 -11.63 29.47
CA ASN A 614 -9.91 -10.94 30.67
C ASN A 614 -9.60 -9.44 30.60
N GLU A 615 -9.83 -8.69 31.67
CA GLU A 615 -9.57 -7.23 31.69
C GLU A 615 -8.12 -6.88 31.36
N ASP A 616 -7.16 -7.66 31.85
CA ASP A 616 -5.72 -7.43 31.72
C ASP A 616 -5.07 -8.12 30.52
N LEU A 617 -5.61 -9.26 30.08
CA LEU A 617 -5.06 -10.09 29.02
C LEU A 617 -5.98 -10.08 27.79
N LYS A 618 -5.46 -9.59 26.69
CA LYS A 618 -6.12 -9.62 25.39
C LYS A 618 -5.48 -10.62 24.45
N ILE A 619 -6.29 -11.19 23.58
CA ILE A 619 -5.84 -12.19 22.62
C ILE A 619 -5.74 -11.56 21.24
N THR A 620 -4.55 -11.65 20.66
CA THR A 620 -4.36 -11.47 19.22
C THR A 620 -4.72 -12.77 18.52
N ARG A 621 -5.88 -12.79 17.90
CA ARG A 621 -6.36 -14.00 17.21
C ARG A 621 -5.52 -14.30 15.99
N ILE A 622 -5.04 -15.53 15.92
CA ILE A 622 -4.36 -16.11 14.77
C ILE A 622 -5.11 -17.40 14.41
N ASP A 623 -5.67 -17.47 13.22
CA ASP A 623 -6.50 -18.61 12.82
C ASP A 623 -5.71 -19.92 12.77
N ARG A 624 -4.43 -19.86 12.43
CA ARG A 624 -3.55 -21.02 12.38
C ARG A 624 -2.14 -20.65 12.79
N TRP A 625 -1.55 -21.43 13.71
CA TRP A 625 -0.15 -21.35 14.02
C TRP A 625 0.68 -22.16 13.01
N ASN A 626 1.67 -21.58 12.41
CA ASN A 626 2.47 -22.23 11.37
C ASN A 626 3.91 -21.70 11.36
N LEU A 627 4.62 -21.94 12.47
CA LEU A 627 6.00 -21.49 12.64
C LEU A 627 6.94 -22.65 12.39
N VAL A 628 7.98 -22.44 11.61
CA VAL A 628 9.03 -23.42 11.33
C VAL A 628 10.16 -23.29 12.33
N VAL A 629 10.50 -24.36 13.00
CA VAL A 629 11.58 -24.45 13.98
C VAL A 629 12.63 -25.45 13.48
N LYS A 630 13.90 -25.13 13.67
CA LYS A 630 15.02 -26.00 13.31
C LYS A 630 15.34 -26.92 14.47
N GLU A 631 14.97 -28.19 14.36
CA GLU A 631 15.26 -29.25 15.33
C GLU A 631 16.25 -30.25 14.76
N LYS A 632 17.36 -30.49 15.44
CA LYS A 632 18.41 -31.45 15.01
C LYS A 632 18.84 -31.24 13.56
N GLY A 633 18.91 -30.00 13.12
CA GLY A 633 19.32 -29.61 11.75
C GLY A 633 18.23 -29.74 10.69
N ARG A 634 16.98 -30.04 11.05
CA ARG A 634 15.84 -30.11 10.13
C ARG A 634 14.82 -29.04 10.44
N LEU A 635 14.20 -28.48 9.41
CA LEU A 635 13.11 -27.54 9.53
C LEU A 635 11.79 -28.27 9.73
N ILE A 636 11.07 -27.99 10.81
CA ILE A 636 9.81 -28.66 11.19
C ILE A 636 8.76 -27.61 11.50
N TYR A 637 7.55 -27.78 10.96
CA TYR A 637 6.40 -26.93 11.28
C TYR A 637 5.85 -27.25 12.66
N HIS A 638 5.67 -26.22 13.49
CA HIS A 638 4.94 -26.28 14.73
C HIS A 638 3.58 -25.63 14.58
N HIS A 639 2.54 -26.31 15.03
CA HIS A 639 1.14 -25.86 14.90
C HIS A 639 0.51 -25.49 16.24
N ASP A 640 1.19 -25.80 17.36
CA ASP A 640 0.70 -25.48 18.69
C ASP A 640 1.12 -24.05 19.06
N PHE A 641 0.17 -23.29 19.62
CA PHE A 641 0.43 -21.93 20.06
C PHE A 641 1.42 -21.93 21.25
N PRO A 642 2.48 -21.11 21.20
CA PRO A 642 3.40 -21.00 22.34
C PRO A 642 2.73 -20.26 23.50
N ASP A 643 2.94 -20.75 24.72
CA ASP A 643 2.45 -20.10 25.94
C ASP A 643 3.37 -18.95 26.34
N VAL A 644 3.32 -17.87 25.59
CA VAL A 644 4.11 -16.65 25.81
C VAL A 644 3.17 -15.45 25.91
N ILE A 645 3.33 -14.68 26.99
CA ILE A 645 2.56 -13.46 27.24
C ILE A 645 3.49 -12.26 27.11
N PHE A 646 3.08 -11.28 26.32
CA PHE A 646 3.78 -10.03 26.10
C PHE A 646 3.13 -8.90 26.89
N ASN A 647 3.95 -8.02 27.49
CA ASN A 647 3.48 -6.87 28.27
C ASN A 647 3.72 -5.57 27.46
N ILE A 648 2.75 -4.63 27.48
CA ILE A 648 2.90 -3.35 26.80
C ILE A 648 4.11 -2.56 27.29
N LYS A 649 4.41 -2.60 28.59
CA LYS A 649 5.59 -1.89 29.15
C LYS A 649 6.91 -2.42 28.62
N GLU A 650 6.98 -3.72 28.32
CA GLU A 650 8.16 -4.31 27.68
C GLU A 650 8.29 -3.83 26.25
N VAL A 651 7.17 -3.79 25.51
CA VAL A 651 7.16 -3.25 24.14
C VAL A 651 7.47 -1.75 24.11
N GLU A 652 6.99 -0.98 25.08
CA GLU A 652 7.33 0.44 25.22
C GLU A 652 8.84 0.62 25.45
N LEU A 653 9.40 -0.11 26.41
CA LEU A 653 10.85 -0.06 26.71
C LEU A 653 11.68 -0.46 25.47
N LEU A 654 11.22 -1.47 24.74
CA LEU A 654 11.85 -1.95 23.51
C LEU A 654 11.93 -0.88 22.41
N LEU A 655 10.95 0.02 22.34
CA LEU A 655 10.83 1.01 21.26
C LEU A 655 11.43 2.38 21.62
N GLN A 656 11.68 2.66 22.90
CA GLN A 656 12.07 3.98 23.37
C GLN A 656 13.32 4.53 22.71
N ALA A 657 14.38 3.73 22.58
CA ALA A 657 15.65 4.20 22.02
C ALA A 657 15.56 4.51 20.53
N ASP A 658 14.86 3.68 19.74
CA ASP A 658 14.67 3.91 18.31
C ASP A 658 13.86 5.20 18.05
N ILE A 659 12.75 5.38 18.78
CA ILE A 659 11.88 6.56 18.62
C ILE A 659 12.60 7.82 19.10
N TYR A 660 13.28 7.76 20.25
CA TYR A 660 14.03 8.90 20.77
C TYR A 660 15.15 9.34 19.82
N GLU A 661 15.91 8.40 19.25
CA GLU A 661 16.97 8.75 18.29
C GLU A 661 16.44 9.53 17.09
N VAL A 662 15.28 9.12 16.55
CA VAL A 662 14.68 9.82 15.41
C VAL A 662 14.22 11.23 15.80
N VAL A 663 13.57 11.37 16.95
CA VAL A 663 13.14 12.67 17.45
C VAL A 663 14.34 13.57 17.76
N ASN A 664 15.38 13.04 18.41
CA ASN A 664 16.62 13.76 18.69
C ASN A 664 17.32 14.20 17.39
N LYS A 665 17.45 13.31 16.40
CA LYS A 665 18.01 13.62 15.09
C LYS A 665 17.34 14.83 14.42
N PHE A 666 16.02 14.95 14.57
CA PHE A 666 15.27 16.04 13.98
C PHE A 666 15.32 17.34 14.80
N LEU A 667 15.26 17.25 16.12
CA LEU A 667 15.00 18.41 16.98
C LEU A 667 16.22 18.98 17.70
N ASN A 668 17.28 18.19 17.88
CA ASN A 668 18.42 18.59 18.70
C ASN A 668 19.06 19.91 18.26
N ARG A 669 19.09 20.16 16.95
CA ARG A 669 19.63 21.44 16.42
C ARG A 669 18.74 22.60 16.82
N PHE A 670 17.44 22.52 16.54
CA PHE A 670 16.49 23.59 16.91
C PHE A 670 16.44 23.84 18.40
N PHE A 671 16.67 22.78 19.20
CA PHE A 671 16.76 22.90 20.65
C PHE A 671 18.02 23.66 21.08
N LYS A 672 19.20 23.29 20.53
CA LYS A 672 20.47 23.96 20.83
C LYS A 672 20.47 25.41 20.39
N ASP A 673 19.88 25.71 19.24
CA ASP A 673 19.79 27.07 18.70
C ASP A 673 18.68 27.91 19.36
N GLY A 674 17.85 27.31 20.22
CA GLY A 674 16.73 27.98 20.89
C GLY A 674 15.54 28.31 19.96
N THR A 675 15.58 27.87 18.70
CA THR A 675 14.55 28.20 17.67
C THR A 675 13.26 27.43 17.85
N LEU A 676 13.25 26.32 18.62
CA LEU A 676 12.02 25.56 18.92
C LEU A 676 10.94 26.41 19.61
N ASN A 677 11.36 27.44 20.34
CA ASN A 677 10.41 28.32 21.04
C ASN A 677 9.60 29.22 20.09
N ASN A 678 10.03 29.34 18.83
CA ASN A 678 9.36 30.16 17.81
C ASN A 678 8.17 29.43 17.15
N TYR A 679 8.08 28.10 17.30
CA TYR A 679 7.02 27.33 16.67
C TYR A 679 5.70 27.49 17.45
N SER A 680 4.68 27.99 16.75
CA SER A 680 3.31 28.11 17.27
C SER A 680 2.57 26.79 17.21
N ILE A 681 2.92 25.93 16.24
CA ILE A 681 2.25 24.65 15.98
C ILE A 681 3.31 23.57 15.81
N ILE A 682 3.19 22.50 16.62
CA ILE A 682 3.98 21.28 16.43
C ILE A 682 2.99 20.14 16.32
N LYS A 683 2.95 19.49 15.15
CA LYS A 683 1.96 18.49 14.82
C LYS A 683 2.61 17.15 14.52
N LEU A 684 2.08 16.10 15.15
CA LEU A 684 2.40 14.73 14.84
C LEU A 684 1.38 14.16 13.86
N THR A 685 1.84 13.55 12.78
CA THR A 685 1.03 12.85 11.78
C THR A 685 1.60 11.47 11.48
N GLY A 686 0.85 10.68 10.74
CA GLY A 686 1.19 9.27 10.52
C GLY A 686 0.72 8.38 11.70
N GLN A 687 0.37 7.13 11.39
CA GLN A 687 -0.18 6.24 12.43
C GLN A 687 0.84 5.83 13.48
N SER A 688 2.11 5.78 13.13
CA SER A 688 3.18 5.41 14.05
C SER A 688 3.36 6.43 15.19
N CYS A 689 3.01 7.71 14.95
CA CYS A 689 3.01 8.76 15.98
C CYS A 689 1.96 8.58 17.10
N ARG A 690 1.06 7.59 16.97
CA ARG A 690 0.13 7.23 18.06
C ARG A 690 0.80 6.58 19.26
N ILE A 691 1.98 6.04 19.06
CA ILE A 691 2.80 5.46 20.13
C ILE A 691 3.19 6.59 21.08
N ASP A 692 2.77 6.50 22.32
CA ASP A 692 2.97 7.55 23.33
C ASP A 692 4.43 7.98 23.51
N ILE A 693 5.34 7.08 23.22
CA ILE A 693 6.79 7.32 23.29
C ILE A 693 7.21 8.50 22.38
N PHE A 694 6.56 8.70 21.21
CA PHE A 694 6.83 9.87 20.39
C PHE A 694 6.55 11.18 21.12
N ARG A 695 5.44 11.22 21.86
CA ARG A 695 5.08 12.39 22.66
C ARG A 695 6.02 12.56 23.86
N GLU A 696 6.41 11.48 24.50
CA GLU A 696 7.38 11.52 25.59
C GLU A 696 8.75 12.01 25.12
N ALA A 697 9.25 11.47 24.02
CA ALA A 697 10.49 11.92 23.39
C ALA A 697 10.43 13.41 22.99
N LEU A 698 9.29 13.88 22.48
CA LEU A 698 9.11 15.29 22.15
C LEU A 698 9.13 16.20 23.37
N LYS A 699 8.64 15.75 24.52
CA LYS A 699 8.62 16.55 25.75
C LYS A 699 10.02 16.85 26.28
N GLU A 700 11.02 16.06 25.90
CA GLU A 700 12.43 16.35 26.23
C GLU A 700 12.94 17.64 25.57
N PHE A 701 12.35 18.01 24.43
CA PHE A 701 12.74 19.17 23.64
C PHE A 701 11.75 20.33 23.77
N ILE A 702 10.46 20.06 23.97
CA ILE A 702 9.38 21.02 23.81
C ILE A 702 8.38 20.93 24.96
N PRO A 703 7.89 22.07 25.51
CA PRO A 703 6.80 22.06 26.45
C PRO A 703 5.54 21.42 25.86
N GLY A 704 4.92 20.49 26.56
CA GLY A 704 3.77 19.71 26.09
C GLY A 704 2.53 20.51 25.67
N LYS A 705 2.48 21.82 25.97
CA LYS A 705 1.39 22.72 25.57
C LYS A 705 1.39 23.07 24.06
N CYS A 706 2.54 22.93 23.39
CA CYS A 706 2.70 23.29 21.98
C CYS A 706 2.46 22.10 21.03
N ILE A 707 2.28 20.88 21.59
CA ILE A 707 2.12 19.69 20.79
C ILE A 707 0.63 19.49 20.48
N GLU A 708 0.27 19.68 19.21
CA GLU A 708 -1.07 19.34 18.72
C GLU A 708 -1.13 17.84 18.38
N PHE A 709 -1.74 17.08 19.26
CA PHE A 709 -2.03 15.66 19.05
C PHE A 709 -3.46 15.35 19.50
N LYS A 710 -4.30 14.92 18.56
CA LYS A 710 -5.65 14.43 18.89
C LYS A 710 -5.58 12.97 19.31
N GLN A 711 -5.50 12.72 20.61
CA GLN A 711 -5.39 11.39 21.18
C GLN A 711 -6.72 10.76 21.60
N HIS A 712 -7.80 11.54 21.74
CA HIS A 712 -9.01 11.08 22.39
C HIS A 712 -10.23 11.10 21.47
N SER A 713 -10.43 10.01 20.77
CA SER A 713 -11.75 9.40 20.56
C SER A 713 -11.50 7.94 20.21
N ASN A 714 -12.10 7.02 20.95
CA ASN A 714 -12.18 5.59 20.65
C ASN A 714 -12.95 5.31 19.36
N ASP A 715 -13.16 6.32 18.55
CA ASP A 715 -13.85 6.26 17.28
C ASP A 715 -12.85 5.83 16.21
N SER A 716 -13.13 4.71 15.55
CA SER A 716 -12.36 4.24 14.38
C SER A 716 -12.19 5.35 13.31
N ALA A 717 -13.09 6.33 13.27
CA ALA A 717 -12.98 7.52 12.43
C ALA A 717 -11.75 8.38 12.76
N SER A 718 -11.38 8.54 14.04
CA SER A 718 -10.21 9.37 14.42
C SER A 718 -8.87 8.71 14.09
N ILE A 719 -8.87 7.38 14.01
CA ILE A 719 -7.69 6.59 13.65
C ILE A 719 -7.28 6.87 12.21
N ILE A 720 -8.26 6.99 11.34
CA ILE A 720 -8.08 7.21 9.91
C ILE A 720 -7.71 8.68 9.63
N GLU A 721 -8.20 9.62 10.44
CA GLU A 721 -7.96 11.07 10.27
C GLU A 721 -6.47 11.46 10.17
N LEU A 722 -5.59 10.83 10.96
CA LEU A 722 -4.15 11.11 10.90
C LEU A 722 -3.53 10.75 9.54
N LYS A 723 -4.01 9.69 8.89
CA LYS A 723 -3.56 9.28 7.56
C LYS A 723 -4.16 10.13 6.44
N LEU A 724 -5.30 10.74 6.69
CA LEU A 724 -6.01 11.53 5.69
C LEU A 724 -5.55 12.99 5.65
N ALA A 725 -4.71 13.43 6.59
CA ALA A 725 -4.27 14.81 6.68
C ALA A 725 -3.55 15.28 5.41
N CYS A 726 -2.70 14.44 4.83
CA CYS A 726 -1.97 14.71 3.59
C CYS A 726 -2.94 14.86 2.39
N VAL A 727 -3.73 13.84 2.10
CA VAL A 727 -4.65 13.88 0.94
C VAL A 727 -5.71 14.97 1.09
N LYS A 728 -6.25 15.21 2.30
CA LYS A 728 -7.20 16.30 2.55
C LYS A 728 -6.57 17.66 2.29
N GLY A 729 -5.34 17.88 2.75
CA GLY A 729 -4.61 19.11 2.49
C GLY A 729 -4.32 19.32 1.00
N ALA A 730 -3.94 18.27 0.29
CA ALA A 730 -3.75 18.33 -1.16
C ALA A 730 -5.04 18.69 -1.89
N ILE A 731 -6.18 18.05 -1.54
CA ILE A 731 -7.48 18.36 -2.14
C ILE A 731 -7.90 19.82 -1.85
N GLN A 732 -7.75 20.27 -0.61
CA GLN A 732 -8.08 21.64 -0.21
C GLN A 732 -7.23 22.67 -0.95
N TYR A 733 -5.93 22.40 -1.11
CA TYR A 733 -5.00 23.27 -1.83
C TYR A 733 -5.38 23.40 -3.31
N VAL A 734 -5.61 22.29 -3.97
CA VAL A 734 -5.99 22.25 -5.38
C VAL A 734 -7.31 22.97 -5.60
N ASN A 735 -8.30 22.73 -4.73
CA ASN A 735 -9.60 23.37 -4.80
C ASN A 735 -9.52 24.89 -4.55
N ALA A 736 -8.74 25.31 -3.55
CA ALA A 736 -8.55 26.73 -3.25
C ALA A 736 -8.00 27.51 -4.44
N ARG A 737 -7.04 26.91 -5.15
CA ARG A 737 -6.47 27.49 -6.38
C ARG A 737 -7.47 27.53 -7.53
N LYS A 738 -8.24 26.46 -7.72
CA LYS A 738 -9.26 26.36 -8.80
C LYS A 738 -10.35 27.44 -8.62
N ILE A 739 -10.84 27.62 -7.40
CA ILE A 739 -11.94 28.55 -7.11
C ILE A 739 -11.45 30.00 -7.05
N GLY A 740 -10.16 30.22 -6.74
CA GLY A 740 -9.61 31.56 -6.55
C GLY A 740 -10.08 32.28 -5.27
N PHE A 741 -10.69 31.53 -4.34
CA PHE A 741 -11.11 32.04 -3.03
C PHE A 741 -9.92 32.19 -2.06
N THR A 742 -8.86 31.46 -2.33
CA THR A 742 -7.60 31.55 -1.58
C THR A 742 -6.45 31.62 -2.59
N ASP A 743 -5.70 32.70 -2.55
CA ASP A 743 -4.45 32.82 -3.27
C ASP A 743 -3.34 32.21 -2.42
N VAL A 744 -2.70 31.18 -2.92
CA VAL A 744 -1.67 30.43 -2.18
C VAL A 744 -0.33 30.61 -2.85
N ASN A 745 0.55 31.32 -2.18
CA ASN A 745 1.93 31.52 -2.58
C ASN A 745 2.85 30.56 -1.82
N LEU A 746 3.45 29.62 -2.55
CA LEU A 746 4.40 28.65 -2.00
C LEU A 746 5.81 29.08 -2.37
N ASN A 747 6.61 29.37 -1.37
CA ASN A 747 8.03 29.66 -1.53
C ASN A 747 8.86 28.50 -0.95
N TYR A 748 9.47 27.72 -1.83
CA TYR A 748 10.38 26.66 -1.41
C TYR A 748 11.78 27.22 -1.22
N SER A 749 12.29 27.12 0.00
CA SER A 749 13.72 27.26 0.24
C SER A 749 14.42 25.93 -0.08
N MET A 750 15.70 25.99 -0.44
CA MET A 750 16.49 24.77 -0.61
C MET A 750 16.44 23.94 0.67
N PRO A 751 16.11 22.64 0.59
CA PRO A 751 16.12 21.76 1.76
C PRO A 751 17.50 21.77 2.42
N MET A 752 17.52 21.73 3.74
CA MET A 752 18.80 21.63 4.43
C MET A 752 19.38 20.22 4.21
N ILE A 753 20.62 20.17 3.71
CA ILE A 753 21.34 18.92 3.50
C ILE A 753 21.86 18.44 4.84
N PRO A 754 21.38 17.27 5.37
CA PRO A 754 21.84 16.71 6.64
C PRO A 754 23.16 15.95 6.49
N TYR A 755 23.80 16.05 5.35
CA TYR A 755 25.05 15.38 5.00
C TYR A 755 26.15 16.39 4.66
N SER A 756 27.39 15.98 4.89
CA SER A 756 28.58 16.65 4.31
C SER A 756 29.22 15.73 3.29
N VAL A 757 29.69 16.31 2.20
CA VAL A 757 30.49 15.62 1.18
C VAL A 757 31.92 16.07 1.34
N THR A 758 32.82 15.13 1.56
CA THR A 758 34.25 15.40 1.77
C THR A 758 35.10 14.62 0.77
N ALA A 759 36.33 15.09 0.56
CA ALA A 759 37.34 14.37 -0.20
C ALA A 759 38.72 14.62 0.39
N PHE A 760 39.67 13.70 0.19
CA PHE A 760 41.04 13.87 0.65
C PHE A 760 41.89 14.67 -0.37
N THR A 761 42.71 15.59 0.08
CA THR A 761 43.73 16.26 -0.75
C THR A 761 44.89 15.31 -1.07
N HIS A 762 45.87 15.78 -1.85
CA HIS A 762 47.11 15.04 -2.09
C HIS A 762 47.95 14.83 -0.85
N GLU A 763 47.79 15.68 0.17
CA GLU A 763 48.49 15.66 1.44
C GLU A 763 47.76 14.80 2.47
N ASN A 764 46.70 14.08 2.07
CA ASN A 764 45.82 13.29 2.93
C ASN A 764 45.03 14.14 3.94
N GLU A 765 44.85 15.41 3.67
CA GLU A 765 43.97 16.27 4.43
C GLU A 765 42.53 16.12 3.90
N GLU A 766 41.57 15.91 4.79
CA GLU A 766 40.17 15.87 4.44
C GLU A 766 39.63 17.30 4.25
N ILE A 767 39.08 17.59 3.09
CA ILE A 767 38.38 18.85 2.81
C ILE A 767 36.89 18.62 2.63
N GLN A 768 36.11 19.60 3.12
CA GLN A 768 34.67 19.59 3.00
C GLN A 768 34.24 20.35 1.73
N LEU A 769 33.51 19.65 0.86
CA LEU A 769 33.04 20.22 -0.42
C LEU A 769 31.60 20.72 -0.30
N ILE A 770 30.77 19.97 0.44
CA ILE A 770 29.42 20.37 0.80
C ILE A 770 29.31 20.23 2.31
N CYS A 771 28.76 21.25 2.98
CA CYS A 771 28.66 21.27 4.44
C CYS A 771 27.24 20.86 4.89
N SER A 772 27.17 19.95 5.84
CA SER A 772 25.90 19.40 6.35
C SER A 772 25.03 20.39 7.13
N LEU A 773 25.59 21.45 7.65
CA LEU A 773 24.93 22.34 8.62
C LEU A 773 24.87 23.79 8.16
N ASP A 774 25.52 24.13 7.06
CA ASP A 774 25.61 25.49 6.57
C ASP A 774 24.93 25.61 5.20
N LYS A 775 23.84 26.37 5.14
CA LYS A 775 23.14 26.65 3.87
C LYS A 775 24.02 27.41 2.86
N VAL A 776 25.11 28.00 3.32
CA VAL A 776 25.99 28.84 2.49
C VAL A 776 26.95 28.00 1.65
N VAL A 777 27.32 26.78 2.09
CA VAL A 777 28.29 25.93 1.38
C VAL A 777 27.60 24.76 0.72
N THR A 778 26.90 25.03 -0.38
CA THR A 778 26.27 23.99 -1.22
C THR A 778 27.13 23.61 -2.43
N ALA A 779 28.28 24.26 -2.61
CA ALA A 779 29.19 24.02 -3.72
C ALA A 779 30.64 24.18 -3.27
N GLY A 780 31.48 23.28 -3.72
CA GLY A 780 32.92 23.31 -3.51
C GLY A 780 33.65 22.70 -4.71
N TYR A 781 34.96 22.73 -4.69
CA TYR A 781 35.76 22.04 -5.71
C TYR A 781 37.01 21.41 -5.09
N ILE A 782 37.55 20.42 -5.79
CA ILE A 782 38.82 19.81 -5.47
C ILE A 782 39.70 19.68 -6.71
N SER A 783 40.95 20.06 -6.61
CA SER A 783 41.93 19.98 -7.69
C SER A 783 42.68 18.64 -7.68
N ARG A 784 42.89 18.09 -8.89
CA ARG A 784 43.66 16.88 -9.12
C ARG A 784 44.52 17.02 -10.36
N ASN A 785 45.46 16.08 -10.49
CA ASN A 785 46.19 15.93 -11.75
C ASN A 785 45.20 15.52 -12.87
N LYS A 786 45.35 16.09 -14.07
CA LYS A 786 44.48 15.81 -15.23
C LYS A 786 44.35 14.32 -15.58
N ASP A 787 45.36 13.51 -15.29
CA ASP A 787 45.40 12.10 -15.64
C ASP A 787 44.71 11.19 -14.61
N ILE A 788 44.13 11.76 -13.54
CA ILE A 788 43.40 10.97 -12.52
C ILE A 788 42.20 10.29 -13.13
N ARG A 789 42.04 8.99 -12.83
CA ARG A 789 40.93 8.20 -13.36
C ARG A 789 39.73 8.08 -12.43
N GLN A 790 39.93 8.30 -11.15
CA GLN A 790 38.88 8.19 -10.14
C GLN A 790 39.05 9.30 -9.10
N LEU A 791 37.89 9.80 -8.66
CA LEU A 791 37.78 10.68 -7.50
C LEU A 791 36.87 10.00 -6.48
N GLU A 792 37.39 9.78 -5.27
CA GLU A 792 36.59 9.27 -4.15
C GLU A 792 35.99 10.43 -3.39
N LEU A 793 34.68 10.33 -3.10
CA LEU A 793 33.93 11.31 -2.32
C LEU A 793 33.27 10.57 -1.16
N ILE A 794 33.35 11.12 0.03
CA ILE A 794 32.87 10.53 1.25
C ILE A 794 31.66 11.31 1.73
N LEU A 795 30.55 10.62 1.92
CA LEU A 795 29.35 11.15 2.52
C LEU A 795 29.38 10.89 4.03
N LYS A 796 29.19 11.95 4.81
CA LYS A 796 29.13 11.88 6.28
C LYS A 796 27.82 12.47 6.77
N ASP A 797 27.28 11.91 7.85
CA ASP A 797 26.13 12.51 8.55
C ASP A 797 26.49 13.75 9.37
N GLY A 798 25.48 14.36 9.99
CA GLY A 798 25.64 15.55 10.81
C GLY A 798 26.53 15.34 12.05
N TYR A 799 26.86 14.10 12.40
CA TYR A 799 27.81 13.75 13.47
C TYR A 799 29.22 13.44 12.97
N GLY A 800 29.44 13.57 11.65
CA GLY A 800 30.74 13.28 11.02
C GLY A 800 31.00 11.78 10.79
N LYS A 801 30.02 10.91 11.04
CA LYS A 801 30.11 9.47 10.75
C LYS A 801 29.97 9.22 9.26
N GLU A 802 30.92 8.47 8.70
CA GLU A 802 30.88 8.03 7.32
C GLU A 802 29.63 7.16 7.04
N LYS A 803 28.87 7.51 6.00
CA LYS A 803 27.69 6.80 5.56
C LYS A 803 27.94 6.04 4.27
N PHE A 804 28.62 6.66 3.31
CA PHE A 804 28.86 6.07 2.01
C PHE A 804 30.10 6.66 1.34
N ARG A 805 30.68 5.91 0.37
CA ARG A 805 31.77 6.35 -0.51
C ARG A 805 31.34 6.27 -1.96
N TYR A 806 31.37 7.40 -2.63
CA TYR A 806 31.14 7.51 -4.06
C TYR A 806 32.45 7.54 -4.82
N ASN A 807 32.47 6.88 -5.98
CA ASN A 807 33.60 6.89 -6.87
C ASN A 807 33.18 7.50 -8.21
N TYR A 808 33.61 8.71 -8.48
CA TYR A 808 33.48 9.33 -9.78
C TYR A 808 34.56 8.79 -10.71
N ARG A 809 34.17 8.28 -11.90
CA ARG A 809 35.09 7.81 -12.94
C ARG A 809 35.37 8.94 -13.91
N ASN A 810 36.63 9.38 -13.96
CA ASN A 810 37.07 10.43 -14.85
C ASN A 810 37.52 9.85 -16.21
N GLU A 811 36.69 10.06 -17.23
CA GLU A 811 36.94 9.57 -18.60
C GLU A 811 37.66 10.67 -19.39
N VAL A 812 38.97 10.72 -19.27
CA VAL A 812 39.82 11.79 -19.86
C VAL A 812 39.64 11.93 -21.39
N GLY A 813 39.26 10.90 -22.10
CA GLY A 813 38.98 10.88 -23.54
C GLY A 813 37.67 11.54 -23.97
N GLN A 814 36.78 11.86 -23.05
CA GLN A 814 35.43 12.37 -23.35
C GLN A 814 35.27 13.87 -23.06
N TYR A 815 36.33 14.55 -22.76
CA TYR A 815 36.29 16.02 -22.54
C TYR A 815 36.00 16.77 -23.83
N ARG A 816 35.01 17.66 -23.79
CA ARG A 816 34.66 18.55 -24.91
C ARG A 816 35.08 19.97 -24.63
N PRO A 817 35.46 20.73 -25.67
CA PRO A 817 35.74 22.14 -25.50
C PRO A 817 34.48 22.90 -25.07
N VAL A 818 34.65 23.89 -24.21
CA VAL A 818 33.55 24.68 -23.67
C VAL A 818 34.04 26.11 -23.41
N THR A 819 33.12 27.07 -23.51
CA THR A 819 33.36 28.46 -23.11
C THR A 819 32.82 28.71 -21.71
N TYR A 820 33.36 29.73 -21.01
CA TYR A 820 32.79 30.06 -19.70
C TYR A 820 31.31 30.48 -19.77
N LYS A 821 30.89 31.15 -20.84
CA LYS A 821 29.46 31.49 -21.04
C LYS A 821 28.56 30.28 -21.09
N GLU A 822 29.02 29.19 -21.68
CA GLU A 822 28.26 27.92 -21.69
C GLU A 822 28.24 27.30 -20.28
N ILE A 823 29.37 27.31 -19.54
CA ILE A 823 29.46 26.86 -18.16
C ILE A 823 28.50 27.66 -17.28
N GLU A 824 28.53 28.98 -17.40
CA GLU A 824 27.64 29.89 -16.66
C GLU A 824 26.18 29.63 -16.97
N SER A 825 25.83 29.34 -18.22
CA SER A 825 24.47 29.01 -18.63
C SER A 825 23.96 27.70 -18.01
N MET A 826 24.83 26.67 -17.88
CA MET A 826 24.50 25.36 -17.34
C MET A 826 24.51 25.32 -15.80
N TYR A 827 25.47 26.03 -15.18
CA TYR A 827 25.80 25.91 -13.76
C TYR A 827 25.83 27.24 -13.02
N LYS A 828 24.95 28.17 -13.38
CA LYS A 828 24.84 29.49 -12.78
C LYS A 828 24.67 29.41 -11.26
N GLY A 829 25.58 30.09 -10.53
CA GLY A 829 25.55 30.10 -9.05
C GLY A 829 26.32 28.97 -8.38
N TYR A 830 26.82 27.98 -9.14
CA TYR A 830 27.61 26.86 -8.63
C TYR A 830 29.07 26.84 -9.10
N ILE A 831 29.33 27.31 -10.34
CA ILE A 831 30.68 27.38 -10.90
C ILE A 831 30.96 28.82 -11.31
N TYR A 832 31.98 29.44 -10.71
CA TYR A 832 32.32 30.81 -10.95
C TYR A 832 33.52 30.94 -11.89
N GLN A 833 33.60 32.07 -12.61
CA GLN A 833 34.64 32.32 -13.58
C GLN A 833 36.01 32.30 -12.94
N GLU A 834 36.16 32.92 -11.77
CA GLU A 834 37.41 32.97 -11.02
C GLU A 834 38.00 31.60 -10.74
N ASP A 835 37.12 30.61 -10.44
CA ASP A 835 37.54 29.25 -10.16
C ASP A 835 38.01 28.52 -11.42
N THR A 836 37.39 28.80 -12.57
CA THR A 836 37.80 28.23 -13.86
C THR A 836 39.05 28.91 -14.43
N ASP A 837 39.25 30.20 -14.18
CA ASP A 837 40.40 30.94 -14.65
C ASP A 837 41.70 30.53 -13.92
N ASN A 838 41.58 30.03 -12.69
CA ASN A 838 42.66 29.52 -11.88
C ASN A 838 43.07 28.08 -12.19
N ILE A 839 42.49 27.43 -13.22
CA ILE A 839 42.87 26.06 -13.60
C ILE A 839 44.17 26.09 -14.41
N THR A 840 45.16 25.31 -14.00
CA THR A 840 46.45 25.17 -14.71
C THR A 840 46.42 24.08 -15.77
N ASP A 841 47.39 24.06 -16.72
CA ASP A 841 47.38 23.13 -17.87
C ASP A 841 47.41 21.63 -17.52
N ARG A 842 47.87 21.25 -16.33
CA ARG A 842 47.93 19.84 -15.88
C ARG A 842 46.92 19.50 -14.80
N GLU A 843 45.96 20.39 -14.58
CA GLU A 843 45.00 20.31 -13.52
C GLU A 843 43.62 20.00 -14.08
N VAL A 844 42.86 19.21 -13.31
CA VAL A 844 41.41 19.10 -13.41
C VAL A 844 40.79 19.52 -12.08
N LYS A 845 39.84 20.43 -12.12
CA LYS A 845 38.98 20.76 -10.99
C LYS A 845 37.70 20.03 -11.10
N PHE A 846 37.37 19.27 -10.05
CA PHE A 846 36.07 18.64 -9.89
C PHE A 846 35.19 19.56 -9.06
N PHE A 847 34.22 20.17 -9.71
CA PHE A 847 33.21 20.98 -9.04
C PHE A 847 32.12 20.04 -8.49
N VAL A 848 31.83 20.15 -7.19
CA VAL A 848 30.89 19.33 -6.47
C VAL A 848 29.86 20.25 -5.86
N PHE A 849 28.58 20.12 -6.27
CA PHE A 849 27.53 21.00 -5.80
C PHE A 849 26.18 20.28 -5.72
N ALA A 850 25.34 20.73 -4.79
CA ALA A 850 23.96 20.29 -4.62
C ALA A 850 23.02 21.37 -5.16
N THR A 851 21.96 20.92 -5.86
CA THR A 851 20.91 21.80 -6.40
C THR A 851 19.63 21.66 -5.58
N ALA A 852 18.78 22.68 -5.62
CA ALA A 852 17.49 22.66 -4.91
C ALA A 852 16.49 21.62 -5.48
N ASP A 853 16.69 21.22 -6.72
CA ASP A 853 15.72 20.39 -7.47
C ASP A 853 15.99 18.90 -7.31
N GLN A 854 17.17 18.49 -6.81
CA GLN A 854 17.51 17.07 -6.69
C GLN A 854 18.18 16.77 -5.35
N TRP A 855 17.77 15.67 -4.73
CA TRP A 855 18.35 15.22 -3.47
C TRP A 855 19.65 14.45 -3.72
N GLY A 856 20.73 15.22 -3.86
CA GLY A 856 22.04 14.68 -4.17
C GLY A 856 23.01 15.79 -4.55
N PHE A 857 24.11 15.40 -5.16
CA PHE A 857 25.10 16.33 -5.63
C PHE A 857 25.64 15.94 -7.01
N TYR A 858 26.06 16.95 -7.75
CA TYR A 858 26.71 16.76 -9.04
C TYR A 858 28.22 16.85 -8.91
N VAL A 859 28.90 16.13 -9.77
CA VAL A 859 30.34 16.23 -9.97
C VAL A 859 30.58 16.59 -11.42
N VAL A 860 31.23 17.74 -11.62
CA VAL A 860 31.54 18.29 -12.96
C VAL A 860 33.04 18.54 -13.06
N PRO A 861 33.78 17.77 -13.86
CA PRO A 861 35.19 17.98 -14.03
C PRO A 861 35.45 19.03 -15.11
N ILE A 862 36.28 20.01 -14.82
CA ILE A 862 36.73 21.05 -15.78
C ILE A 862 38.24 21.07 -15.78
N THR A 863 38.84 21.13 -16.97
CA THR A 863 40.27 21.26 -17.18
C THR A 863 40.56 22.36 -18.19
N ARG A 864 41.79 22.85 -18.22
CA ARG A 864 42.26 23.87 -19.16
C ARG A 864 43.46 23.36 -19.97
N THR A 865 43.54 23.76 -21.21
CA THR A 865 44.73 23.57 -22.06
C THR A 865 44.97 24.89 -22.78
N GLY A 866 46.03 25.59 -22.43
CA GLY A 866 46.27 26.96 -22.88
C GLY A 866 45.13 27.92 -22.45
N THR A 867 44.45 28.50 -23.43
CA THR A 867 43.31 29.43 -23.16
C THR A 867 41.96 28.73 -23.24
N GLN A 868 41.92 27.46 -23.67
CA GLN A 868 40.68 26.73 -23.90
C GLN A 868 40.29 25.90 -22.69
N LEU A 869 39.03 26.04 -22.26
CA LEU A 869 38.42 25.19 -21.23
C LEU A 869 37.81 23.92 -21.88
N TYR A 870 37.88 22.82 -21.13
CA TYR A 870 37.26 21.53 -21.49
C TYR A 870 36.49 21.03 -20.32
N ILE A 871 35.27 20.56 -20.58
CA ILE A 871 34.37 19.96 -19.60
C ILE A 871 34.22 18.47 -19.84
N GLY A 872 34.34 17.65 -18.80
CA GLY A 872 34.10 16.21 -18.86
C GLY A 872 32.64 15.87 -18.59
N LYS A 873 32.39 14.59 -18.37
CA LYS A 873 31.05 14.07 -18.12
C LYS A 873 30.54 14.49 -16.74
N GLU A 874 29.37 15.12 -16.70
CA GLU A 874 28.65 15.37 -15.45
C GLU A 874 28.10 14.06 -14.91
N GLU A 875 28.18 13.85 -13.59
CA GLU A 875 27.59 12.72 -12.92
C GLU A 875 26.87 13.18 -11.65
N PHE A 876 25.65 12.63 -11.44
CA PHE A 876 24.83 12.88 -10.27
C PHE A 876 24.95 11.74 -9.28
N PHE A 877 25.12 12.07 -8.00
CA PHE A 877 25.15 11.13 -6.89
C PHE A 877 24.05 11.48 -5.89
N ALA A 878 23.09 10.58 -5.70
CA ALA A 878 22.02 10.77 -4.73
C ALA A 878 22.56 10.68 -3.29
N PHE A 879 22.11 11.55 -2.39
CA PHE A 879 22.47 11.48 -0.98
C PHE A 879 21.95 10.20 -0.31
N GLU A 880 20.88 9.63 -0.84
CA GLU A 880 20.30 8.37 -0.39
C GLU A 880 19.96 7.57 -1.66
N ASN A 881 20.31 6.29 -1.67
CA ASN A 881 20.04 5.40 -2.78
C ASN A 881 19.53 4.05 -2.25
N ASP A 882 18.99 3.21 -3.13
CA ASP A 882 18.40 1.91 -2.80
C ASP A 882 19.39 0.96 -2.08
N ILE A 883 20.69 1.22 -2.14
CA ILE A 883 21.73 0.36 -1.54
C ILE A 883 21.73 0.45 0.00
N TRP A 884 21.35 1.60 0.55
CA TRP A 884 21.32 1.81 2.01
C TRP A 884 19.90 2.02 2.55
N GLU A 885 18.88 2.03 1.70
CA GLU A 885 17.51 1.90 2.18
C GLU A 885 17.32 0.49 2.74
N VAL A 886 16.84 0.43 3.98
CA VAL A 886 16.54 -0.84 4.62
C VAL A 886 15.29 -1.43 3.98
N ASP A 887 15.47 -2.42 3.12
CA ASP A 887 14.37 -3.24 2.64
C ASP A 887 14.14 -4.38 3.66
N PHE A 888 13.00 -4.35 4.34
CA PHE A 888 12.65 -5.39 5.31
C PHE A 888 12.31 -6.72 4.64
N PHE A 889 11.99 -6.70 3.37
CA PHE A 889 11.48 -7.85 2.63
C PHE A 889 12.52 -8.49 1.68
N ASP A 890 13.78 -8.07 1.80
CA ASP A 890 14.88 -8.56 0.95
C ASP A 890 15.48 -9.93 1.38
N GLY A 891 15.00 -10.46 2.50
CA GLY A 891 15.46 -11.75 3.04
C GLY A 891 16.72 -11.72 3.88
N THR A 892 17.22 -10.53 4.21
CA THR A 892 18.43 -10.38 5.07
C THR A 892 18.09 -10.30 6.57
N LYS A 893 16.80 -10.15 6.91
CA LYS A 893 16.30 -9.89 8.27
C LYS A 893 15.73 -11.13 8.95
#